data_ecfc2541932843586879e5dd0d0b1345
#
_entry.id   ecfc2541932843586879e5dd0d0b1345
#
_cell.length_a   1.000
_cell.length_b   1.000
_cell.length_c   1.000
_cell.angle_alpha   90.00
_cell.angle_beta   90.00
_cell.angle_gamma   90.00
#
_symmetry.space_group_name_H-M   'P 1'
#
loop_
_entity.id
_entity.type
_entity.pdbx_description
1 polymer ?
#
loop_
_entity_poly.entity_id
_entity_poly.type
_entity_poly.pdbx_seq_one_letter_code
_entity_poly.pdbx_strand_id
1 'polypeptide(L)'
;MGRTSRKRHQKKKLNKEISENTEDSLMHLRSWLLTKNCSSVYDLIPFNFLVTGRGLKTLKDIKINDILIKLPYEILITTCTLSQSNCCSGNVIDRTQKKKSVISSVKFPLVIPGFTGGKSGQQKRDCFHPGVSSLSHECIDIQEREAVKSANMIRAMLRYIWPKDDPDIRRRVKIAMGLLVGAKALNVGVPFIFKCAIDTLNTQHMATTGNAIFSLGTASDTVATVATSLLIGYGVARAGAVGFSELRNAVFAKVAHHSIRKIAKNVFLHLHNLDMAFHLGRQTGALSKTIDRGSRGINFVLNAMVFNIIPTVFELSLVSTILYLKCGAEYASIALSCVGIYALFTLAITQWRTKFRIFMNQAENEASNKAIDSLINYETVKYFNNEKFEAERYDESLKKYEIASLKTSTSLAMLNFGQNAIFSAALSLIMVLASNNIIEGTMTVGDLVMVNGLLFQLSVPLGFLGSVYREVRQALIDMQTMFTLMAMNTAIKSKENATHFHITSKNSDIEFKNISFHYVEGKPIFKDINFTIPSGKKIAIIGGSGCGKTTLVRLLYRFFEPQSGAVFINGHNIRDIDLDILRKSIAIVPQDTVLFHESIFYNLHYGNLSKSKEDVFEAAKMANLHNSILKWPKGYDTPVGERGLKLSGGEKQRVAIARAILKNSPILIFDEATSSLDSITEHNILEALRRATVGRTSIVIAHRLSTVMDSDEIFVLDNGSLIERGTHDSLLAVPNSLYCKLWETQHIGMLKSSQEKDNNCRTPGV
;
A
#
# COMPACT_ATOMS: atom_id res chain seq x y z
N MET A 1 -26.50 -7.96 49.85
CA MET A 1 -26.01 -9.35 49.69
C MET A 1 -26.86 -10.27 48.80
N GLY A 2 -27.94 -9.81 48.15
CA GLY A 2 -28.85 -10.68 47.38
C GLY A 2 -28.57 -10.85 45.88
N ARG A 3 -27.77 -9.97 45.22
CA ARG A 3 -27.55 -10.03 43.77
C ARG A 3 -26.39 -10.97 43.33
N THR A 4 -25.44 -11.20 44.16
CA THR A 4 -24.26 -12.09 43.89
C THR A 4 -24.61 -13.58 44.01
N SER A 5 -25.56 -13.93 44.87
CA SER A 5 -26.01 -15.32 45.06
C SER A 5 -26.87 -15.81 43.89
N ARG A 6 -27.77 -14.95 43.32
CA ARG A 6 -28.58 -15.29 42.13
C ARG A 6 -27.72 -15.51 40.88
N LYS A 7 -26.66 -14.71 40.65
CA LYS A 7 -25.73 -14.90 39.52
C LYS A 7 -24.91 -16.18 39.66
N ARG A 8 -24.53 -16.60 40.87
CA ARG A 8 -23.84 -17.87 41.09
C ARG A 8 -24.75 -19.09 40.85
N HIS A 9 -26.04 -19.01 41.22
CA HIS A 9 -26.99 -20.09 40.97
C HIS A 9 -27.36 -20.21 39.47
N GLN A 10 -27.54 -19.12 38.75
CA GLN A 10 -27.73 -19.16 37.30
C GLN A 10 -26.53 -19.71 36.55
N LYS A 11 -25.31 -19.34 36.98
CA LYS A 11 -24.06 -19.87 36.36
C LYS A 11 -23.86 -21.37 36.65
N LYS A 12 -24.29 -21.86 37.83
CA LYS A 12 -24.27 -23.30 38.14
C LYS A 12 -25.33 -24.09 37.34
N LYS A 13 -26.51 -23.51 37.10
CA LYS A 13 -27.58 -24.13 36.31
C LYS A 13 -27.22 -24.21 34.84
N LEU A 14 -26.64 -23.11 34.29
CA LEU A 14 -26.14 -23.04 32.92
C LEU A 14 -24.98 -24.02 32.68
N ASN A 15 -24.05 -24.15 33.63
CA ASN A 15 -22.96 -25.11 33.54
C ASN A 15 -23.43 -26.56 33.64
N LYS A 16 -24.56 -26.84 34.29
CA LYS A 16 -25.14 -28.18 34.38
C LYS A 16 -25.88 -28.57 33.08
N GLU A 17 -26.63 -27.64 32.50
CA GLU A 17 -27.30 -27.83 31.19
C GLU A 17 -26.28 -27.95 30.02
N ILE A 18 -25.14 -27.24 30.08
CA ILE A 18 -24.05 -27.35 29.12
C ILE A 18 -23.30 -28.69 29.28
N SER A 19 -23.22 -29.27 30.49
CA SER A 19 -22.62 -30.56 30.76
C SER A 19 -23.48 -31.70 30.22
N GLU A 20 -24.78 -31.68 30.43
CA GLU A 20 -25.71 -32.74 29.98
C GLU A 20 -25.84 -32.76 28.45
N ASN A 21 -25.95 -31.62 27.77
CA ASN A 21 -25.93 -31.54 26.30
C ASN A 21 -24.60 -31.94 25.65
N THR A 22 -23.51 -31.91 26.43
CA THR A 22 -22.17 -32.27 25.93
C THR A 22 -21.93 -33.76 25.98
N GLU A 23 -22.45 -34.48 26.97
CA GLU A 23 -22.36 -35.93 27.08
C GLU A 23 -23.15 -36.66 25.98
N ASP A 24 -24.36 -36.22 25.66
CA ASP A 24 -25.17 -36.76 24.57
C ASP A 24 -24.50 -36.58 23.20
N SER A 25 -23.97 -35.42 22.90
CA SER A 25 -23.27 -35.16 21.62
C SER A 25 -22.02 -35.99 21.46
N LEU A 26 -21.37 -36.33 22.56
CA LEU A 26 -20.14 -37.16 22.57
C LEU A 26 -20.42 -38.65 22.53
N MET A 27 -21.52 -39.08 23.11
CA MET A 27 -22.03 -40.46 22.93
C MET A 27 -22.38 -40.69 21.45
N HIS A 28 -23.04 -39.74 20.81
CA HIS A 28 -23.31 -39.77 19.37
C HIS A 28 -22.03 -39.81 18.52
N LEU A 29 -21.04 -38.99 18.84
CA LEU A 29 -19.75 -38.98 18.13
C LEU A 29 -19.00 -40.34 18.32
N ARG A 30 -19.03 -40.90 19.53
CA ARG A 30 -18.40 -42.19 19.84
C ARG A 30 -19.09 -43.34 19.13
N SER A 31 -20.42 -43.38 19.11
CA SER A 31 -21.17 -44.37 18.36
C SER A 31 -20.93 -44.26 16.86
N TRP A 32 -20.87 -43.05 16.31
CA TRP A 32 -20.57 -42.79 14.91
C TRP A 32 -19.13 -43.22 14.53
N LEU A 33 -18.12 -42.94 15.37
CA LEU A 33 -16.74 -43.36 15.18
C LEU A 33 -16.61 -44.90 15.18
N LEU A 34 -17.33 -45.58 16.05
CA LEU A 34 -17.37 -47.05 16.10
C LEU A 34 -18.03 -47.64 14.85
N THR A 35 -19.10 -47.04 14.32
CA THR A 35 -19.74 -47.51 13.06
C THR A 35 -18.84 -47.31 11.85
N LYS A 36 -17.80 -46.47 11.95
CA LYS A 36 -16.81 -46.22 10.91
C LYS A 36 -15.49 -46.95 11.09
N ASN A 37 -15.45 -48.01 11.92
CA ASN A 37 -14.25 -48.81 12.21
C ASN A 37 -13.05 -48.01 12.73
N CYS A 38 -13.29 -46.96 13.48
CA CYS A 38 -12.25 -46.20 14.16
C CYS A 38 -11.91 -46.88 15.49
N SER A 39 -10.64 -47.24 15.70
CA SER A 39 -10.15 -47.77 16.97
C SER A 39 -9.25 -46.76 17.68
N SER A 40 -9.43 -46.59 18.98
CA SER A 40 -8.53 -45.83 19.83
C SER A 40 -7.80 -46.78 20.77
N VAL A 41 -6.51 -46.64 20.88
CA VAL A 41 -5.67 -47.44 21.79
C VAL A 41 -5.77 -46.93 23.23
N TYR A 42 -6.23 -45.68 23.40
CA TYR A 42 -6.40 -45.04 24.70
C TYR A 42 -7.84 -44.61 24.93
N ASP A 43 -8.29 -44.68 26.18
CA ASP A 43 -9.56 -44.10 26.60
C ASP A 43 -9.43 -42.57 26.58
N LEU A 44 -9.97 -41.94 25.52
CA LEU A 44 -9.96 -40.50 25.35
C LEU A 44 -11.26 -39.92 25.91
N ILE A 45 -11.12 -38.96 26.84
CA ILE A 45 -12.23 -38.27 27.42
C ILE A 45 -12.22 -36.80 26.93
N PRO A 46 -13.41 -36.25 26.60
CA PRO A 46 -13.50 -34.81 26.30
C PRO A 46 -13.15 -33.98 27.53
N PHE A 47 -12.32 -33.00 27.32
CA PHE A 47 -11.88 -32.11 28.37
C PHE A 47 -11.85 -30.65 27.90
N ASN A 48 -12.28 -29.75 28.78
CA ASN A 48 -12.21 -28.31 28.51
C ASN A 48 -10.92 -27.75 29.07
N PHE A 49 -9.96 -27.46 28.23
CA PHE A 49 -8.69 -26.85 28.63
C PHE A 49 -8.90 -25.33 28.82
N LEU A 50 -8.39 -24.80 29.94
CA LEU A 50 -8.55 -23.38 30.29
C LEU A 50 -7.97 -22.39 29.26
N VAL A 51 -6.97 -22.86 28.49
CA VAL A 51 -6.22 -22.00 27.55
C VAL A 51 -6.58 -22.30 26.08
N THR A 52 -6.91 -23.55 25.74
CA THR A 52 -7.08 -24.00 24.36
C THR A 52 -8.51 -24.39 24.01
N GLY A 53 -9.44 -24.34 24.94
CA GLY A 53 -10.82 -24.70 24.72
C GLY A 53 -11.07 -26.21 24.78
N ARG A 54 -12.03 -26.73 24.00
CA ARG A 54 -12.41 -28.14 24.02
C ARG A 54 -11.37 -29.04 23.35
N GLY A 55 -11.04 -30.16 23.98
CA GLY A 55 -10.11 -31.15 23.46
C GLY A 55 -10.37 -32.54 24.04
N LEU A 56 -9.57 -33.52 23.62
CA LEU A 56 -9.59 -34.87 24.17
C LEU A 56 -8.44 -35.03 25.14
N LYS A 57 -8.73 -35.60 26.30
CA LYS A 57 -7.74 -35.91 27.35
C LYS A 57 -7.66 -37.44 27.49
N THR A 58 -6.47 -37.99 27.59
CA THR A 58 -6.25 -39.38 27.93
C THR A 58 -6.09 -39.54 29.45
N LEU A 59 -6.59 -40.67 29.95
CA LEU A 59 -6.44 -41.09 31.36
C LEU A 59 -5.14 -41.86 31.64
N LYS A 60 -4.43 -42.28 30.59
CA LYS A 60 -3.17 -43.04 30.69
C LYS A 60 -2.02 -42.23 30.13
N ASP A 61 -0.83 -42.47 30.65
CA ASP A 61 0.39 -41.85 30.12
C ASP A 61 0.69 -42.37 28.71
N ILE A 62 0.97 -41.42 27.81
CA ILE A 62 1.26 -41.69 26.41
C ILE A 62 2.77 -41.81 26.25
N LYS A 63 3.25 -42.91 25.68
CA LYS A 63 4.67 -43.09 25.31
C LYS A 63 4.94 -42.42 23.96
N ILE A 64 6.20 -42.06 23.77
CA ILE A 64 6.65 -41.52 22.45
C ILE A 64 6.41 -42.58 21.37
N ASN A 65 5.72 -42.19 20.30
CA ASN A 65 5.28 -43.05 19.15
C ASN A 65 4.00 -43.87 19.37
N ASP A 66 3.24 -43.70 20.43
CA ASP A 66 1.96 -44.34 20.61
C ASP A 66 0.90 -43.78 19.63
N ILE A 67 0.08 -44.66 19.09
CA ILE A 67 -1.05 -44.31 18.22
C ILE A 67 -2.25 -43.99 19.10
N LEU A 68 -2.63 -42.68 19.15
CA LEU A 68 -3.77 -42.24 19.96
C LEU A 68 -5.12 -42.62 19.34
N ILE A 69 -5.30 -42.40 18.06
CA ILE A 69 -6.52 -42.70 17.30
C ILE A 69 -6.13 -43.17 15.90
N LYS A 70 -6.68 -44.30 15.46
CA LYS A 70 -6.53 -44.77 14.10
C LYS A 70 -7.81 -44.47 13.33
N LEU A 71 -7.76 -43.54 12.42
CA LEU A 71 -8.89 -43.12 11.58
C LEU A 71 -8.69 -43.68 10.16
N PRO A 72 -9.70 -44.33 9.55
CA PRO A 72 -9.69 -44.62 8.13
C PRO A 72 -9.57 -43.34 7.30
N TYR A 73 -8.87 -43.41 6.17
CA TYR A 73 -8.60 -42.25 5.30
C TYR A 73 -9.88 -41.54 4.82
N GLU A 74 -10.97 -42.33 4.69
CA GLU A 74 -12.28 -41.84 4.24
C GLU A 74 -12.99 -40.88 5.23
N ILE A 75 -12.58 -40.90 6.51
CA ILE A 75 -13.17 -40.08 7.58
C ILE A 75 -12.37 -38.82 7.84
N LEU A 76 -11.16 -38.70 7.29
CA LEU A 76 -10.36 -37.50 7.42
C LEU A 76 -10.98 -36.37 6.58
N ILE A 77 -11.67 -35.45 7.25
CA ILE A 77 -12.17 -34.20 6.66
C ILE A 77 -10.97 -33.27 6.48
N THR A 78 -10.37 -33.35 5.31
CA THR A 78 -9.34 -32.37 4.87
C THR A 78 -9.97 -31.41 3.87
N THR A 79 -9.34 -30.27 3.67
CA THR A 79 -9.75 -29.31 2.61
C THR A 79 -9.83 -29.97 1.23
N CYS A 80 -9.11 -31.07 1.01
CA CYS A 80 -9.19 -31.88 -0.22
C CYS A 80 -10.44 -32.75 -0.27
N THR A 81 -10.92 -33.32 0.85
CA THR A 81 -12.13 -34.18 0.88
C THR A 81 -13.41 -33.35 0.76
N LEU A 82 -13.46 -32.12 1.28
CA LEU A 82 -14.57 -31.18 1.07
C LEU A 82 -14.70 -30.73 -0.39
N SER A 83 -13.59 -30.65 -1.13
CA SER A 83 -13.61 -30.27 -2.56
C SER A 83 -13.95 -31.45 -3.49
N GLN A 84 -13.82 -32.71 -3.04
CA GLN A 84 -14.16 -33.91 -3.83
C GLN A 84 -15.64 -34.29 -3.76
N SER A 85 -16.39 -33.86 -2.75
CA SER A 85 -17.83 -34.15 -2.62
C SER A 85 -18.70 -33.41 -3.68
N ASN A 86 -18.12 -32.51 -4.47
CA ASN A 86 -18.83 -31.76 -5.51
C ASN A 86 -18.33 -32.03 -6.95
N CYS A 87 -17.57 -33.11 -7.20
CA CYS A 87 -17.14 -33.48 -8.56
C CYS A 87 -17.35 -34.94 -8.83
N CYS A 88 -18.32 -35.23 -9.65
CA CYS A 88 -18.48 -36.56 -10.30
C CYS A 88 -17.37 -36.82 -11.31
N SER A 89 -16.92 -38.10 -11.28
CA SER A 89 -16.31 -38.89 -12.35
C SER A 89 -14.96 -38.50 -12.96
N GLY A 90 -14.03 -39.47 -12.86
CA GLY A 90 -12.98 -39.66 -13.85
C GLY A 90 -11.57 -39.90 -13.29
N ASN A 91 -11.20 -41.21 -13.34
CA ASN A 91 -9.84 -41.76 -13.36
C ASN A 91 -9.06 -41.97 -12.04
N VAL A 92 -9.03 -43.22 -11.69
CA VAL A 92 -8.13 -43.90 -10.74
C VAL A 92 -6.71 -43.86 -11.30
N ILE A 93 -5.79 -43.23 -10.59
CA ILE A 93 -4.35 -43.41 -10.78
C ILE A 93 -3.74 -43.97 -9.50
N ASP A 94 -3.04 -45.06 -9.70
CA ASP A 94 -2.36 -45.94 -8.76
C ASP A 94 -1.50 -45.18 -7.71
N ARG A 95 -1.76 -45.44 -6.41
CA ARG A 95 -1.10 -44.79 -5.27
C ARG A 95 -0.56 -45.76 -4.25
N THR A 96 0.26 -46.71 -4.67
CA THR A 96 0.87 -47.69 -3.76
C THR A 96 2.24 -47.30 -3.16
N GLN A 97 2.81 -46.12 -3.48
CA GLN A 97 4.16 -45.77 -3.03
C GLN A 97 4.32 -44.64 -2.01
N LYS A 98 3.26 -44.14 -1.36
CA LYS A 98 3.41 -43.08 -0.32
C LYS A 98 2.83 -43.43 1.05
N LYS A 99 2.95 -44.69 1.49
CA LYS A 99 2.43 -45.15 2.78
C LYS A 99 3.37 -44.99 4.00
N LYS A 100 4.46 -44.23 3.93
CA LYS A 100 5.42 -44.20 5.07
C LYS A 100 5.65 -42.84 5.75
N SER A 101 4.91 -41.75 5.44
CA SER A 101 5.24 -40.43 6.02
C SER A 101 4.12 -39.67 6.74
N VAL A 102 2.97 -40.32 7.07
CA VAL A 102 1.81 -39.60 7.65
C VAL A 102 1.55 -39.92 9.12
N ILE A 103 2.35 -40.78 9.74
CA ILE A 103 2.14 -41.17 11.15
C ILE A 103 3.35 -40.75 12.02
N SER A 104 3.68 -39.48 12.05
CA SER A 104 4.45 -38.93 13.16
C SER A 104 4.33 -37.42 13.13
N SER A 105 3.42 -36.90 13.91
CA SER A 105 3.43 -35.58 14.49
C SER A 105 2.06 -34.90 14.53
N VAL A 106 1.25 -35.29 15.50
CA VAL A 106 0.38 -34.30 16.13
C VAL A 106 1.21 -33.65 17.25
N LYS A 107 2.22 -32.93 16.86
CA LYS A 107 2.76 -31.80 17.62
C LYS A 107 2.09 -30.58 17.05
N PHE A 108 1.32 -29.87 17.87
CA PHE A 108 0.94 -28.49 17.56
C PHE A 108 2.24 -27.71 17.34
N PRO A 109 2.52 -27.21 16.14
CA PRO A 109 3.71 -26.40 15.94
C PRO A 109 3.37 -24.96 16.26
N LEU A 110 4.00 -24.45 17.28
CA LEU A 110 4.56 -23.12 17.21
C LEU A 110 5.67 -23.19 16.14
N VAL A 111 5.33 -23.13 14.88
CA VAL A 111 6.30 -23.03 13.79
C VAL A 111 6.25 -21.62 13.24
N ILE A 112 7.28 -20.90 13.60
CA ILE A 112 7.77 -19.72 12.90
C ILE A 112 8.30 -20.21 11.54
N PRO A 113 7.84 -19.70 10.39
CA PRO A 113 8.41 -20.07 9.09
C PRO A 113 9.82 -19.48 8.97
N GLY A 114 10.82 -20.34 9.06
CA GLY A 114 12.19 -20.06 8.62
C GLY A 114 12.32 -20.42 7.13
N PHE A 115 12.96 -19.52 6.38
CA PHE A 115 13.30 -19.66 4.97
C PHE A 115 14.17 -20.89 4.70
N THR A 116 13.69 -21.82 3.89
CA THR A 116 14.51 -22.60 2.94
C THR A 116 13.64 -22.95 1.73
N GLY A 117 14.19 -22.73 0.54
CA GLY A 117 13.52 -22.90 -0.73
C GLY A 117 13.22 -24.37 -1.07
N GLY A 118 12.08 -24.58 -1.71
CA GLY A 118 11.66 -25.84 -2.28
C GLY A 118 10.42 -25.64 -3.14
N LYS A 119 10.57 -25.77 -4.46
CA LYS A 119 9.49 -25.71 -5.44
C LYS A 119 8.47 -26.82 -5.21
N SER A 120 7.20 -26.48 -5.00
CA SER A 120 6.09 -27.37 -5.31
C SER A 120 4.88 -26.53 -5.72
N GLY A 121 4.50 -26.65 -6.99
CA GLY A 121 3.31 -26.01 -7.54
C GLY A 121 2.05 -26.61 -6.91
N GLN A 122 1.26 -25.79 -6.25
CA GLN A 122 -0.13 -26.08 -5.89
C GLN A 122 -1.03 -25.09 -6.62
N GLN A 123 -1.74 -25.56 -7.62
CA GLN A 123 -2.86 -24.85 -8.23
C GLN A 123 -4.00 -24.70 -7.19
N LYS A 124 -4.21 -23.50 -6.70
CA LYS A 124 -5.45 -23.10 -6.02
C LYS A 124 -6.50 -22.76 -7.08
N ARG A 125 -7.65 -23.41 -7.02
CA ARG A 125 -8.83 -23.05 -7.80
C ARG A 125 -9.57 -21.93 -7.06
N ASP A 126 -9.49 -20.72 -7.57
CA ASP A 126 -10.26 -19.60 -7.06
C ASP A 126 -11.64 -19.54 -7.72
N CYS A 127 -12.67 -19.18 -6.93
CA CYS A 127 -14.01 -18.94 -7.43
C CYS A 127 -14.05 -17.76 -8.41
N PHE A 128 -14.80 -17.94 -9.48
CA PHE A 128 -14.78 -17.14 -10.68
C PHE A 128 -15.62 -15.85 -10.52
N HIS A 129 -14.95 -14.70 -10.46
CA HIS A 129 -15.46 -13.45 -10.99
C HIS A 129 -14.57 -13.04 -12.15
N PRO A 130 -15.09 -12.91 -13.38
CA PRO A 130 -14.26 -12.61 -14.53
C PRO A 130 -13.71 -11.19 -14.42
N GLY A 131 -12.42 -11.08 -14.13
CA GLY A 131 -11.68 -9.84 -14.29
C GLY A 131 -10.72 -9.42 -13.19
N VAL A 132 -10.73 -9.98 -11.98
CA VAL A 132 -9.92 -9.44 -10.87
C VAL A 132 -8.97 -10.45 -10.22
N SER A 133 -9.34 -11.73 -10.08
CA SER A 133 -8.56 -12.69 -9.28
C SER A 133 -7.43 -13.41 -10.02
N SER A 134 -7.49 -13.52 -11.33
CA SER A 134 -6.48 -14.25 -12.11
C SER A 134 -5.21 -13.44 -12.42
N LEU A 135 -5.31 -12.10 -12.42
CA LEU A 135 -4.17 -11.21 -12.61
C LEU A 135 -3.32 -11.01 -11.34
N SER A 136 -3.84 -11.41 -10.16
CA SER A 136 -3.12 -11.24 -8.89
C SER A 136 -1.96 -12.23 -8.69
N HIS A 137 -1.94 -13.38 -9.38
CA HIS A 137 -0.89 -14.37 -9.24
C HIS A 137 0.39 -14.06 -10.03
N GLU A 138 0.29 -13.47 -11.22
CA GLU A 138 1.49 -13.02 -11.96
C GLU A 138 2.18 -11.82 -11.30
N CYS A 139 1.44 -11.01 -10.54
CA CYS A 139 2.03 -9.87 -9.82
C CYS A 139 2.82 -10.25 -8.57
N ILE A 140 2.69 -11.47 -8.04
CA ILE A 140 3.45 -11.96 -6.88
C ILE A 140 4.86 -12.40 -7.29
N ASP A 141 5.05 -12.88 -8.52
CA ASP A 141 6.38 -13.23 -9.06
C ASP A 141 7.29 -12.02 -9.35
N ILE A 142 6.76 -10.80 -9.31
CA ILE A 142 7.55 -9.57 -9.47
C ILE A 142 8.43 -9.30 -8.23
N GLN A 143 8.12 -9.93 -7.09
CA GLN A 143 8.95 -9.80 -5.88
C GLN A 143 10.31 -10.51 -6.00
N GLU A 144 10.49 -11.45 -6.94
CA GLU A 144 11.75 -12.16 -7.19
C GLU A 144 12.58 -11.59 -8.35
N ARG A 145 12.03 -10.75 -9.23
CA ARG A 145 12.76 -10.17 -10.34
C ARG A 145 13.40 -8.82 -9.96
N GLU A 146 14.70 -8.87 -9.67
CA GLU A 146 15.64 -7.75 -9.51
C GLU A 146 15.25 -6.71 -8.43
N ALA A 147 15.36 -7.11 -7.16
CA ALA A 147 15.46 -6.14 -6.07
C ALA A 147 16.59 -5.13 -6.37
N VAL A 148 16.22 -3.86 -6.57
CA VAL A 148 17.18 -2.78 -6.81
C VAL A 148 18.18 -2.75 -5.66
N LYS A 149 19.46 -2.98 -5.93
CA LYS A 149 20.51 -3.00 -4.89
C LYS A 149 20.50 -1.68 -4.12
N SER A 150 20.56 -1.76 -2.80
CA SER A 150 20.54 -0.58 -1.89
C SER A 150 21.56 0.50 -2.30
N ALA A 151 22.74 0.09 -2.81
CA ALA A 151 23.75 1.02 -3.30
C ALA A 151 23.28 1.85 -4.51
N ASN A 152 22.51 1.26 -5.43
CA ASN A 152 21.97 1.97 -6.59
C ASN A 152 20.88 2.96 -6.18
N MET A 153 20.07 2.62 -5.16
CA MET A 153 19.07 3.53 -4.59
C MET A 153 19.72 4.75 -3.94
N ILE A 154 20.75 4.52 -3.11
CA ILE A 154 21.50 5.63 -2.48
C ILE A 154 22.14 6.51 -3.56
N ARG A 155 22.72 5.92 -4.60
CA ARG A 155 23.30 6.70 -5.72
C ARG A 155 22.24 7.50 -6.47
N ALA A 156 21.06 6.93 -6.70
CA ALA A 156 19.95 7.66 -7.30
C ALA A 156 19.49 8.82 -6.42
N MET A 157 19.38 8.62 -5.08
CA MET A 157 19.05 9.70 -4.13
C MET A 157 20.10 10.82 -4.12
N LEU A 158 21.39 10.48 -4.16
CA LEU A 158 22.46 11.48 -4.20
C LEU A 158 22.35 12.38 -5.45
N ARG A 159 21.86 11.86 -6.58
CA ARG A 159 21.59 12.69 -7.78
C ARG A 159 20.47 13.70 -7.55
N TYR A 160 19.47 13.38 -6.70
CA TYR A 160 18.41 14.33 -6.35
C TYR A 160 18.85 15.41 -5.35
N ILE A 161 19.84 15.10 -4.46
CA ILE A 161 20.45 16.07 -3.55
C ILE A 161 21.37 17.04 -4.33
N TRP A 162 22.09 16.50 -5.35
CA TRP A 162 23.03 17.26 -6.16
C TRP A 162 22.57 17.33 -7.62
N PRO A 163 21.42 18.03 -7.89
CA PRO A 163 20.88 18.14 -9.24
C PRO A 163 21.84 18.95 -10.13
N LYS A 164 22.04 18.50 -11.38
CA LYS A 164 22.83 19.25 -12.36
C LYS A 164 22.12 20.53 -12.80
N ASP A 165 20.80 20.51 -12.79
CA ASP A 165 19.91 21.51 -13.38
C ASP A 165 19.54 22.66 -12.43
N ASP A 166 19.87 22.57 -11.12
CA ASP A 166 19.40 23.47 -10.08
C ASP A 166 20.58 24.06 -9.28
N PRO A 167 21.17 25.20 -9.68
CA PRO A 167 22.33 25.80 -9.03
C PRO A 167 22.02 26.26 -7.60
N ASP A 168 20.79 26.71 -7.32
CA ASP A 168 20.36 27.18 -5.99
C ASP A 168 20.36 26.03 -4.97
N ILE A 169 19.90 24.86 -5.34
CA ILE A 169 19.92 23.68 -4.47
C ILE A 169 21.38 23.30 -4.15
N ARG A 170 22.25 23.27 -5.15
CA ARG A 170 23.71 22.99 -4.92
C ARG A 170 24.36 24.01 -3.99
N ARG A 171 24.04 25.31 -4.13
CA ARG A 171 24.55 26.36 -3.24
C ARG A 171 24.12 26.11 -1.80
N ARG A 172 22.85 25.77 -1.58
CA ARG A 172 22.32 25.44 -0.24
C ARG A 172 22.99 24.21 0.38
N VAL A 173 23.25 23.17 -0.39
CA VAL A 173 23.99 21.98 0.10
C VAL A 173 25.39 22.37 0.54
N LYS A 174 26.12 23.21 -0.25
CA LYS A 174 27.47 23.69 0.13
C LYS A 174 27.43 24.50 1.42
N ILE A 175 26.46 25.42 1.58
CA ILE A 175 26.27 26.22 2.80
C ILE A 175 25.97 25.30 3.98
N ALA A 176 25.07 24.32 3.83
CA ALA A 176 24.74 23.37 4.90
C ALA A 176 25.95 22.53 5.35
N MET A 177 26.81 22.10 4.41
CA MET A 177 28.05 21.40 4.74
C MET A 177 29.06 22.29 5.47
N GLY A 178 29.21 23.56 5.05
CA GLY A 178 30.05 24.54 5.75
C GLY A 178 29.58 24.80 7.19
N LEU A 179 28.26 24.98 7.37
CA LEU A 179 27.64 25.16 8.68
C LEU A 179 27.81 23.90 9.56
N LEU A 180 27.77 22.69 8.98
CA LEU A 180 28.00 21.44 9.70
C LEU A 180 29.42 21.41 10.27
N VAL A 181 30.44 21.68 9.43
CA VAL A 181 31.83 21.71 9.88
C VAL A 181 32.04 22.76 10.95
N GLY A 182 31.52 23.98 10.75
CA GLY A 182 31.58 25.06 11.73
C GLY A 182 30.92 24.73 13.08
N ALA A 183 29.71 24.15 13.02
CA ALA A 183 29.00 23.70 14.22
C ALA A 183 29.78 22.68 15.03
N LYS A 184 30.38 21.68 14.33
CA LYS A 184 31.14 20.62 14.98
C LYS A 184 32.50 21.07 15.50
N ALA A 185 33.18 21.95 14.77
CA ALA A 185 34.41 22.56 15.24
C ALA A 185 34.20 23.39 16.51
N LEU A 186 33.16 24.22 16.54
CA LEU A 186 32.78 24.97 17.74
C LEU A 186 32.40 24.03 18.89
N ASN A 187 31.56 23.02 18.63
CA ASN A 187 31.11 22.08 19.66
C ASN A 187 32.29 21.39 20.35
N VAL A 188 33.26 20.90 19.56
CA VAL A 188 34.48 20.26 20.08
C VAL A 188 35.41 21.26 20.75
N GLY A 189 35.39 22.54 20.37
CA GLY A 189 36.15 23.63 21.01
C GLY A 189 35.64 24.02 22.40
N VAL A 190 34.34 23.80 22.68
CA VAL A 190 33.70 24.18 23.94
C VAL A 190 34.40 23.58 25.19
N PRO A 191 34.74 22.28 25.30
CA PRO A 191 35.47 21.70 26.44
C PRO A 191 36.85 22.30 26.64
N PHE A 192 37.54 22.80 25.60
CA PHE A 192 38.84 23.45 25.74
C PHE A 192 38.74 24.80 26.40
N ILE A 193 37.73 25.60 26.05
CA ILE A 193 37.48 26.88 26.69
C ILE A 193 37.17 26.65 28.17
N PHE A 194 36.40 25.63 28.47
CA PHE A 194 36.05 25.27 29.87
C PHE A 194 37.27 24.76 30.64
N LYS A 195 38.15 23.94 30.00
CA LYS A 195 39.44 23.54 30.58
C LYS A 195 40.26 24.78 30.96
N CYS A 196 40.46 25.70 30.01
CA CYS A 196 41.24 26.93 30.31
C CYS A 196 40.66 27.75 31.47
N ALA A 197 39.34 27.85 31.59
CA ALA A 197 38.69 28.51 32.70
C ALA A 197 38.99 27.84 34.05
N ILE A 198 38.90 26.49 34.11
CA ILE A 198 39.17 25.72 35.33
C ILE A 198 40.64 25.80 35.73
N ASP A 199 41.56 25.63 34.76
CA ASP A 199 43.00 25.71 35.04
C ASP A 199 43.39 27.10 35.56
N THR A 200 42.82 28.17 35.01
CA THR A 200 43.01 29.53 35.50
C THR A 200 42.54 29.72 36.95
N LEU A 201 41.33 29.17 37.28
CA LEU A 201 40.79 29.24 38.64
C LEU A 201 41.60 28.37 39.64
N ASN A 202 42.08 27.20 39.19
CA ASN A 202 42.87 26.31 40.03
C ASN A 202 44.27 26.90 40.36
N THR A 203 44.90 27.58 39.41
CA THR A 203 46.17 28.28 39.60
C THR A 203 46.03 29.36 40.65
N GLN A 204 44.91 30.09 40.71
CA GLN A 204 44.62 31.05 41.75
C GLN A 204 44.48 30.43 43.13
N HIS A 205 43.84 29.27 43.26
CA HIS A 205 43.66 28.57 44.52
C HIS A 205 44.99 28.05 45.09
N MET A 206 45.92 27.58 44.24
CA MET A 206 47.25 27.17 44.61
C MET A 206 48.12 28.36 45.07
N ALA A 207 47.99 29.52 44.38
CA ALA A 207 48.72 30.73 44.75
C ALA A 207 48.25 31.36 46.08
N THR A 208 46.96 31.22 46.44
CA THR A 208 46.39 31.70 47.70
C THR A 208 46.67 30.77 48.89
N THR A 209 46.92 29.47 48.66
CA THR A 209 47.18 28.49 49.70
C THR A 209 48.69 28.34 50.03
N GLY A 210 49.57 28.68 49.11
CA GLY A 210 51.01 28.72 49.36
C GLY A 210 51.44 30.07 49.92
N ASN A 211 52.01 30.11 51.12
CA ASN A 211 52.54 31.29 51.89
C ASN A 211 53.31 32.28 50.92
N ALA A 212 52.61 33.11 50.19
CA ALA A 212 53.23 34.22 49.45
C ALA A 212 53.05 35.52 50.25
N ILE A 213 54.14 35.89 50.99
CA ILE A 213 54.27 37.13 51.75
C ILE A 213 54.30 38.41 50.91
N PHE A 214 54.13 38.30 49.61
CA PHE A 214 54.01 39.43 48.65
C PHE A 214 52.86 39.19 47.65
N SER A 215 51.62 39.43 48.04
CA SER A 215 50.53 39.55 47.05
C SER A 215 50.32 41.04 46.72
N LEU A 216 50.74 41.45 45.53
CA LEU A 216 50.24 42.66 44.90
C LEU A 216 48.73 42.44 44.58
N GLY A 217 47.84 43.28 45.12
CA GLY A 217 46.39 43.22 45.05
C GLY A 217 45.79 43.34 43.62
N THR A 218 46.62 43.35 42.60
CA THR A 218 46.22 43.44 41.19
C THR A 218 46.13 42.09 40.43
N ALA A 219 46.74 41.02 41.00
CA ALA A 219 46.79 39.71 40.33
C ALA A 219 45.45 38.94 40.43
N SER A 220 44.73 39.08 41.57
CA SER A 220 43.49 38.34 41.80
C SER A 220 42.32 38.82 40.91
N ASP A 221 42.24 40.14 40.67
CA ASP A 221 41.18 40.74 39.81
C ASP A 221 41.38 40.41 38.36
N THR A 222 42.63 40.36 37.88
CA THR A 222 42.94 39.97 36.48
C THR A 222 42.61 38.48 36.23
N VAL A 223 42.92 37.59 37.17
CA VAL A 223 42.60 36.14 37.01
C VAL A 223 41.08 35.91 37.05
N ALA A 224 40.37 36.59 37.97
CA ALA A 224 38.90 36.52 38.03
C ALA A 224 38.26 37.06 36.73
N THR A 225 38.79 38.16 36.19
CA THR A 225 38.30 38.72 34.91
C THR A 225 38.56 37.79 33.75
N VAL A 226 39.74 37.15 33.64
CA VAL A 226 40.07 36.19 32.59
C VAL A 226 39.18 34.93 32.69
N ALA A 227 39.01 34.38 33.90
CA ALA A 227 38.15 33.21 34.13
C ALA A 227 36.68 33.52 33.77
N THR A 228 36.18 34.71 34.16
CA THR A 228 34.81 35.14 33.83
C THR A 228 34.65 35.33 32.34
N SER A 229 35.62 35.93 31.63
CA SER A 229 35.62 36.09 30.18
C SER A 229 35.61 34.73 29.43
N LEU A 230 36.40 33.74 29.94
CA LEU A 230 36.41 32.40 29.38
C LEU A 230 35.06 31.67 29.59
N LEU A 231 34.40 31.83 30.74
CA LEU A 231 33.07 31.26 31.01
C LEU A 231 31.98 31.89 30.14
N ILE A 232 32.06 33.23 29.91
CA ILE A 232 31.19 33.91 28.92
C ILE A 232 31.48 33.36 27.53
N GLY A 233 32.74 33.25 27.14
CA GLY A 233 33.19 32.69 25.86
C GLY A 233 32.70 31.25 25.67
N TYR A 234 32.71 30.43 26.74
CA TYR A 234 32.11 29.09 26.71
C TYR A 234 30.61 29.15 26.36
N GLY A 235 29.84 30.01 27.02
CA GLY A 235 28.43 30.19 26.74
C GLY A 235 28.15 30.64 25.30
N VAL A 236 28.90 31.63 24.79
CA VAL A 236 28.79 32.14 23.42
C VAL A 236 29.17 31.05 22.39
N ALA A 237 30.25 30.32 22.61
CA ALA A 237 30.66 29.23 21.72
C ALA A 237 29.63 28.09 21.67
N ARG A 238 29.03 27.74 22.82
CA ARG A 238 27.98 26.72 22.90
C ARG A 238 26.70 27.17 22.19
N ALA A 239 26.27 28.42 22.41
CA ALA A 239 25.14 29.01 21.69
C ALA A 239 25.40 29.08 20.19
N GLY A 240 26.61 29.48 19.77
CA GLY A 240 27.03 29.51 18.38
C GLY A 240 27.01 28.14 17.71
N ALA A 241 27.48 27.11 18.40
CA ALA A 241 27.45 25.73 17.87
C ALA A 241 26.02 25.24 17.62
N VAL A 242 25.08 25.51 18.56
CA VAL A 242 23.65 25.21 18.39
C VAL A 242 23.06 26.07 17.26
N GLY A 243 23.37 27.37 17.21
CA GLY A 243 22.89 28.28 16.16
C GLY A 243 23.31 27.83 14.77
N PHE A 244 24.56 27.42 14.55
CA PHE A 244 25.01 26.87 13.29
C PHE A 244 24.32 25.54 12.95
N SER A 245 24.03 24.72 13.94
CA SER A 245 23.29 23.46 13.75
C SER A 245 21.83 23.74 13.30
N GLU A 246 21.15 24.65 13.92
CA GLU A 246 19.77 25.02 13.56
C GLU A 246 19.71 25.74 12.21
N LEU A 247 20.66 26.62 11.92
CA LEU A 247 20.76 27.27 10.61
C LEU A 247 21.01 26.25 9.49
N ARG A 248 21.89 25.26 9.73
CA ARG A 248 22.09 24.12 8.82
C ARG A 248 20.77 23.39 8.56
N ASN A 249 20.02 23.07 9.61
CA ASN A 249 18.73 22.38 9.51
C ASN A 249 17.75 23.18 8.63
N ALA A 250 17.62 24.47 8.87
CA ALA A 250 16.75 25.36 8.10
C ALA A 250 17.15 25.45 6.61
N VAL A 251 18.46 25.59 6.32
CA VAL A 251 18.97 25.66 4.95
C VAL A 251 18.73 24.36 4.19
N PHE A 252 18.99 23.22 4.84
CA PHE A 252 18.85 21.90 4.21
C PHE A 252 17.41 21.44 4.05
N ALA A 253 16.48 21.89 4.92
CA ALA A 253 15.05 21.53 4.83
C ALA A 253 14.48 21.82 3.43
N LYS A 254 14.83 22.96 2.82
CA LYS A 254 14.38 23.31 1.46
C LYS A 254 14.89 22.31 0.42
N VAL A 255 16.12 21.81 0.56
CA VAL A 255 16.73 20.78 -0.32
C VAL A 255 15.95 19.47 -0.21
N ALA A 256 15.70 19.01 1.01
CA ALA A 256 14.98 17.78 1.28
C ALA A 256 13.54 17.82 0.71
N HIS A 257 12.77 18.85 1.04
CA HIS A 257 11.40 19.00 0.55
C HIS A 257 11.30 19.16 -0.96
N HIS A 258 12.24 19.86 -1.60
CA HIS A 258 12.30 19.97 -3.07
C HIS A 258 12.53 18.61 -3.71
N SER A 259 13.50 17.85 -3.21
CA SER A 259 13.82 16.51 -3.71
C SER A 259 12.65 15.54 -3.57
N ILE A 260 11.99 15.53 -2.40
CA ILE A 260 10.82 14.69 -2.14
C ILE A 260 9.68 15.03 -3.10
N ARG A 261 9.37 16.35 -3.28
CA ARG A 261 8.32 16.78 -4.20
C ARG A 261 8.59 16.32 -5.64
N LYS A 262 9.84 16.46 -6.11
CA LYS A 262 10.23 16.04 -7.47
C LYS A 262 10.09 14.52 -7.65
N ILE A 263 10.53 13.73 -6.65
CA ILE A 263 10.42 12.27 -6.68
C ILE A 263 8.95 11.84 -6.63
N ALA A 264 8.16 12.37 -5.69
CA ALA A 264 6.75 12.03 -5.56
C ALA A 264 5.97 12.32 -6.84
N LYS A 265 6.22 13.49 -7.48
CA LYS A 265 5.64 13.82 -8.78
C LYS A 265 6.02 12.81 -9.86
N ASN A 266 7.29 12.42 -9.94
CA ASN A 266 7.76 11.47 -10.96
C ASN A 266 7.16 10.07 -10.74
N VAL A 267 7.09 9.61 -9.48
CA VAL A 267 6.43 8.32 -9.13
C VAL A 267 4.96 8.35 -9.52
N PHE A 268 4.25 9.43 -9.18
CA PHE A 268 2.84 9.60 -9.49
C PHE A 268 2.58 9.55 -11.01
N LEU A 269 3.37 10.28 -11.80
CA LEU A 269 3.29 10.25 -13.26
C LEU A 269 3.61 8.86 -13.81
N HIS A 270 4.63 8.20 -13.27
CA HIS A 270 5.02 6.85 -13.71
C HIS A 270 3.89 5.84 -13.45
N LEU A 271 3.24 5.89 -12.27
CA LEU A 271 2.11 5.03 -11.95
C LEU A 271 0.93 5.22 -12.92
N HIS A 272 0.65 6.46 -13.33
CA HIS A 272 -0.39 6.71 -14.33
C HIS A 272 -0.02 6.21 -15.73
N ASN A 273 1.27 6.03 -16.02
CA ASN A 273 1.74 5.46 -17.28
C ASN A 273 1.82 3.93 -17.29
N LEU A 274 1.61 3.27 -16.13
CA LEU A 274 1.57 1.81 -16.06
C LEU A 274 0.31 1.23 -16.72
N ASP A 275 0.41 -0.03 -17.15
CA ASP A 275 -0.66 -0.72 -17.86
C ASP A 275 -1.92 -0.93 -17.02
N MET A 276 -3.06 -1.03 -17.68
CA MET A 276 -4.37 -1.30 -17.06
C MET A 276 -4.35 -2.61 -16.25
N ALA A 277 -3.65 -3.63 -16.73
CA ALA A 277 -3.47 -4.91 -16.06
C ALA A 277 -2.86 -4.74 -14.65
N PHE A 278 -1.87 -3.85 -14.50
CA PHE A 278 -1.27 -3.52 -13.21
C PHE A 278 -2.29 -2.92 -12.25
N HIS A 279 -3.10 -1.97 -12.70
CA HIS A 279 -4.10 -1.29 -11.87
C HIS A 279 -5.26 -2.21 -11.46
N LEU A 280 -5.68 -3.12 -12.32
CA LEU A 280 -6.71 -4.12 -12.00
C LEU A 280 -6.23 -5.17 -10.99
N GLY A 281 -4.94 -5.52 -11.01
CA GLY A 281 -4.35 -6.52 -10.12
C GLY A 281 -3.99 -6.00 -8.72
N ARG A 282 -4.07 -4.69 -8.45
CA ARG A 282 -3.60 -4.10 -7.18
C ARG A 282 -4.65 -3.24 -6.49
N GLN A 283 -4.59 -3.24 -5.15
CA GLN A 283 -5.40 -2.37 -4.31
C GLN A 283 -4.86 -0.93 -4.37
N THR A 284 -5.67 0.02 -4.81
CA THR A 284 -5.30 1.45 -4.93
C THR A 284 -4.79 2.06 -3.61
N GLY A 285 -5.39 1.67 -2.48
CA GLY A 285 -4.94 2.10 -1.15
C GLY A 285 -3.51 1.63 -0.79
N ALA A 286 -3.12 0.43 -1.25
CA ALA A 286 -1.76 -0.07 -1.05
C ALA A 286 -0.72 0.74 -1.85
N LEU A 287 -1.05 1.17 -3.07
CA LEU A 287 -0.19 2.02 -3.89
C LEU A 287 0.03 3.40 -3.25
N SER A 288 -1.04 4.06 -2.81
CA SER A 288 -0.96 5.35 -2.11
C SER A 288 -0.08 5.24 -0.85
N LYS A 289 -0.28 4.20 -0.04
CA LYS A 289 0.52 3.93 1.16
C LYS A 289 2.00 3.66 0.84
N THR A 290 2.29 3.04 -0.30
CA THR A 290 3.67 2.81 -0.77
C THR A 290 4.37 4.11 -1.17
N ILE A 291 3.68 5.02 -1.86
CA ILE A 291 4.21 6.35 -2.21
C ILE A 291 4.52 7.14 -0.94
N ASP A 292 3.61 7.18 0.01
CA ASP A 292 3.77 7.91 1.26
C ASP A 292 4.92 7.36 2.11
N ARG A 293 5.01 6.04 2.26
CA ARG A 293 6.09 5.38 3.00
C ARG A 293 7.44 5.59 2.32
N GLY A 294 7.50 5.40 0.99
CA GLY A 294 8.70 5.63 0.21
C GLY A 294 9.20 7.07 0.29
N SER A 295 8.29 8.05 0.17
CA SER A 295 8.62 9.48 0.28
C SER A 295 9.12 9.85 1.68
N ARG A 296 8.49 9.33 2.74
CA ARG A 296 8.96 9.51 4.13
C ARG A 296 10.31 8.81 4.35
N GLY A 297 10.50 7.61 3.77
CA GLY A 297 11.76 6.89 3.82
C GLY A 297 12.90 7.69 3.20
N ILE A 298 12.69 8.29 2.04
CA ILE A 298 13.68 9.18 1.40
C ILE A 298 14.04 10.34 2.32
N ASN A 299 13.04 11.05 2.86
CA ASN A 299 13.27 12.16 3.77
C ASN A 299 14.11 11.73 4.97
N PHE A 300 13.75 10.60 5.59
CA PHE A 300 14.45 10.08 6.73
C PHE A 300 15.91 9.73 6.42
N VAL A 301 16.16 9.01 5.32
CA VAL A 301 17.53 8.61 4.93
C VAL A 301 18.38 9.84 4.61
N LEU A 302 17.84 10.83 3.90
CA LEU A 302 18.53 12.08 3.61
C LEU A 302 18.90 12.83 4.90
N ASN A 303 17.97 12.98 5.80
CA ASN A 303 18.19 13.65 7.08
C ASN A 303 19.18 12.85 7.96
N ALA A 304 19.02 11.53 8.04
CA ALA A 304 19.91 10.68 8.82
C ALA A 304 21.36 10.74 8.33
N MET A 305 21.59 10.75 7.02
CA MET A 305 22.93 10.89 6.45
C MET A 305 23.57 12.23 6.79
N VAL A 306 22.85 13.33 6.55
CA VAL A 306 23.39 14.69 6.68
C VAL A 306 23.45 15.16 8.14
N PHE A 307 22.47 14.79 8.97
CA PHE A 307 22.37 15.31 10.34
C PHE A 307 22.90 14.35 11.41
N ASN A 308 22.95 13.05 11.14
CA ASN A 308 23.37 12.07 12.14
C ASN A 308 24.66 11.36 11.75
N ILE A 309 24.69 10.66 10.60
CA ILE A 309 25.80 9.75 10.26
C ILE A 309 27.09 10.53 9.96
N ILE A 310 27.06 11.45 8.99
CA ILE A 310 28.26 12.23 8.60
C ILE A 310 28.79 13.07 9.76
N PRO A 311 27.95 13.80 10.51
CA PRO A 311 28.42 14.57 11.67
C PRO A 311 29.02 13.70 12.78
N THR A 312 28.44 12.52 13.04
CA THR A 312 28.93 11.62 14.09
C THR A 312 30.29 11.02 13.74
N VAL A 313 30.48 10.59 12.49
CA VAL A 313 31.77 10.07 12.02
C VAL A 313 32.85 11.15 12.07
N PHE A 314 32.52 12.37 11.64
CA PHE A 314 33.44 13.52 11.72
C PHE A 314 33.80 13.86 13.17
N GLU A 315 32.82 13.94 14.08
CA GLU A 315 33.01 14.22 15.50
C GLU A 315 33.86 13.14 16.19
N LEU A 316 33.57 11.86 15.93
CA LEU A 316 34.36 10.75 16.45
C LEU A 316 35.82 10.84 16.01
N SER A 317 36.08 11.09 14.73
CA SER A 317 37.41 11.23 14.18
C SER A 317 38.17 12.40 14.85
N LEU A 318 37.46 13.55 14.99
CA LEU A 318 38.05 14.75 15.55
C LEU A 318 38.38 14.56 17.06
N VAL A 319 37.43 14.04 17.85
CA VAL A 319 37.60 13.77 19.28
C VAL A 319 38.70 12.74 19.52
N SER A 320 38.72 11.63 18.73
CA SER A 320 39.80 10.62 18.87
C SER A 320 41.19 11.17 18.56
N THR A 321 41.29 12.03 17.54
CA THR A 321 42.56 12.69 17.17
C THR A 321 42.99 13.64 18.30
N ILE A 322 42.08 14.39 18.88
CA ILE A 322 42.38 15.32 19.98
C ILE A 322 42.85 14.57 21.23
N LEU A 323 42.12 13.50 21.62
CA LEU A 323 42.51 12.65 22.76
C LEU A 323 43.90 12.06 22.55
N TYR A 324 44.23 11.59 21.34
CA TYR A 324 45.57 11.08 21.02
C TYR A 324 46.64 12.14 21.18
N LEU A 325 46.42 13.34 20.61
CA LEU A 325 47.45 14.40 20.61
C LEU A 325 47.66 15.08 21.98
N LYS A 326 46.59 15.15 22.83
CA LYS A 326 46.62 15.88 24.08
C LYS A 326 46.80 15.01 25.32
N CYS A 327 46.22 13.81 25.30
CA CYS A 327 46.16 12.93 26.49
C CYS A 327 46.96 11.62 26.26
N GLY A 328 47.35 11.32 25.01
CA GLY A 328 48.09 10.10 24.70
C GLY A 328 47.28 8.99 24.07
N ALA A 329 48.00 7.92 23.64
CA ALA A 329 47.40 6.80 22.93
C ALA A 329 46.39 5.98 23.74
N GLU A 330 46.57 5.92 25.07
CA GLU A 330 45.74 5.14 25.98
C GLU A 330 44.29 5.65 25.99
N TYR A 331 44.12 6.96 26.14
CA TYR A 331 42.78 7.59 26.14
C TYR A 331 42.05 7.42 24.79
N ALA A 332 42.78 7.59 23.70
CA ALA A 332 42.23 7.39 22.36
C ALA A 332 41.83 5.93 22.14
N SER A 333 42.68 4.96 22.60
CA SER A 333 42.38 3.53 22.44
C SER A 333 41.16 3.08 23.23
N ILE A 334 41.01 3.57 24.48
CA ILE A 334 39.83 3.26 25.29
C ILE A 334 38.57 3.87 24.67
N ALA A 335 38.63 5.12 24.21
CA ALA A 335 37.50 5.77 23.54
C ALA A 335 37.07 5.01 22.26
N LEU A 336 38.01 4.62 21.38
CA LEU A 336 37.74 3.85 20.19
C LEU A 336 37.23 2.45 20.49
N SER A 337 37.81 1.77 21.49
CA SER A 337 37.33 0.45 21.96
C SER A 337 35.90 0.52 22.50
N CYS A 338 35.61 1.55 23.31
CA CYS A 338 34.25 1.82 23.77
C CYS A 338 33.27 1.94 22.62
N VAL A 339 33.58 2.77 21.60
CA VAL A 339 32.73 2.95 20.41
C VAL A 339 32.59 1.64 19.64
N GLY A 340 33.66 0.85 19.50
CA GLY A 340 33.64 -0.45 18.84
C GLY A 340 32.71 -1.44 19.55
N ILE A 341 32.88 -1.61 20.88
CA ILE A 341 32.05 -2.50 21.72
C ILE A 341 30.59 -2.03 21.69
N TYR A 342 30.36 -0.72 21.81
CA TYR A 342 29.04 -0.11 21.74
C TYR A 342 28.35 -0.41 20.39
N ALA A 343 29.07 -0.25 19.28
CA ALA A 343 28.55 -0.52 17.94
C ALA A 343 28.22 -2.00 17.75
N LEU A 344 29.12 -2.91 18.14
CA LEU A 344 28.89 -4.36 18.07
C LEU A 344 27.67 -4.79 18.91
N PHE A 345 27.59 -4.34 20.15
CA PHE A 345 26.46 -4.61 21.02
C PHE A 345 25.15 -4.09 20.42
N THR A 346 25.17 -2.84 19.94
CA THR A 346 23.98 -2.22 19.31
C THR A 346 23.53 -3.00 18.10
N LEU A 347 24.45 -3.42 17.21
CA LEU A 347 24.11 -4.20 16.02
C LEU A 347 23.54 -5.58 16.38
N ALA A 348 24.17 -6.29 17.31
CA ALA A 348 23.76 -7.63 17.74
C ALA A 348 22.33 -7.60 18.36
N ILE A 349 22.11 -6.72 19.33
CA ILE A 349 20.80 -6.58 19.97
C ILE A 349 19.75 -6.06 18.99
N THR A 350 20.10 -5.15 18.08
CA THR A 350 19.16 -4.64 17.07
C THR A 350 18.72 -5.72 16.09
N GLN A 351 19.61 -6.61 15.66
CA GLN A 351 19.23 -7.75 14.82
C GLN A 351 18.26 -8.69 15.54
N TRP A 352 18.54 -9.01 16.80
CA TRP A 352 17.65 -9.83 17.62
C TRP A 352 16.26 -9.20 17.81
N ARG A 353 16.20 -7.89 18.09
CA ARG A 353 14.95 -7.12 18.26
C ARG A 353 14.11 -6.98 16.99
N THR A 354 14.74 -7.01 15.82
CA THR A 354 14.06 -6.84 14.54
C THR A 354 12.92 -7.85 14.35
N LYS A 355 13.08 -9.09 14.85
CA LYS A 355 12.05 -10.14 14.83
C LYS A 355 10.76 -9.71 15.54
N PHE A 356 10.88 -9.12 16.74
CA PHE A 356 9.71 -8.66 17.52
C PHE A 356 9.01 -7.48 16.84
N ARG A 357 9.78 -6.58 16.23
CA ARG A 357 9.21 -5.42 15.52
C ARG A 357 8.47 -5.83 14.24
N ILE A 358 8.99 -6.81 13.50
CA ILE A 358 8.30 -7.36 12.33
C ILE A 358 6.95 -7.94 12.75
N PHE A 359 6.93 -8.74 13.82
CA PHE A 359 5.69 -9.33 14.34
C PHE A 359 4.70 -8.26 14.82
N MET A 360 5.18 -7.23 15.52
CA MET A 360 4.36 -6.09 15.93
C MET A 360 3.72 -5.37 14.74
N ASN A 361 4.51 -5.07 13.69
CA ASN A 361 4.01 -4.40 12.49
C ASN A 361 3.01 -5.27 11.71
N GLN A 362 3.20 -6.59 11.69
CA GLN A 362 2.24 -7.51 11.08
C GLN A 362 0.91 -7.51 11.83
N ALA A 363 0.94 -7.58 13.17
CA ALA A 363 -0.26 -7.52 14.00
C ALA A 363 -0.99 -6.17 13.88
N GLU A 364 -0.25 -5.06 13.82
CA GLU A 364 -0.80 -3.72 13.58
C GLU A 364 -1.51 -3.61 12.23
N ASN A 365 -0.87 -4.13 11.17
CA ASN A 365 -1.48 -4.15 9.84
C ASN A 365 -2.73 -5.04 9.80
N GLU A 366 -2.71 -6.20 10.47
CA GLU A 366 -3.88 -7.09 10.56
C GLU A 366 -5.05 -6.38 11.25
N ALA A 367 -4.80 -5.71 12.38
CA ALA A 367 -5.80 -4.94 13.10
C ALA A 367 -6.35 -3.79 12.23
N SER A 368 -5.46 -3.00 11.61
CA SER A 368 -5.85 -1.89 10.74
C SER A 368 -6.70 -2.36 9.55
N ASN A 369 -6.34 -3.47 8.92
CA ASN A 369 -7.09 -4.00 7.78
C ASN A 369 -8.50 -4.44 8.20
N LYS A 370 -8.66 -5.10 9.36
CA LYS A 370 -9.98 -5.50 9.89
C LYS A 370 -10.85 -4.28 10.20
N ALA A 371 -10.27 -3.25 10.82
CA ALA A 371 -11.00 -2.01 11.11
C ALA A 371 -11.49 -1.32 9.82
N ILE A 372 -10.61 -1.19 8.82
CA ILE A 372 -10.95 -0.58 7.53
C ILE A 372 -12.02 -1.39 6.82
N ASP A 373 -11.90 -2.72 6.80
CA ASP A 373 -12.86 -3.63 6.14
C ASP A 373 -14.25 -3.51 6.78
N SER A 374 -14.32 -3.52 8.11
CA SER A 374 -15.57 -3.35 8.86
C SER A 374 -16.21 -1.97 8.60
N LEU A 375 -15.41 -0.89 8.54
CA LEU A 375 -15.90 0.46 8.30
C LEU A 375 -16.36 0.69 6.85
N ILE A 376 -15.69 0.08 5.87
CA ILE A 376 -16.12 0.12 4.46
C ILE A 376 -17.48 -0.59 4.32
N ASN A 377 -17.67 -1.69 5.02
CA ASN A 377 -18.90 -2.49 5.01
C ASN A 377 -19.88 -2.11 6.13
N TYR A 378 -19.86 -0.84 6.58
CA TYR A 378 -20.66 -0.36 7.72
C TYR A 378 -22.14 -0.73 7.63
N GLU A 379 -22.76 -0.53 6.46
CA GLU A 379 -24.17 -0.86 6.25
C GLU A 379 -24.43 -2.36 6.45
N THR A 380 -23.55 -3.21 5.91
CA THR A 380 -23.66 -4.67 6.07
C THR A 380 -23.55 -5.08 7.55
N VAL A 381 -22.61 -4.49 8.29
CA VAL A 381 -22.47 -4.75 9.73
C VAL A 381 -23.75 -4.37 10.46
N LYS A 382 -24.37 -3.23 10.10
CA LYS A 382 -25.64 -2.76 10.68
C LYS A 382 -26.84 -3.61 10.27
N TYR A 383 -26.92 -4.04 9.02
CA TYR A 383 -28.02 -4.89 8.55
C TYR A 383 -28.11 -6.23 9.30
N PHE A 384 -26.95 -6.76 9.73
CA PHE A 384 -26.87 -8.02 10.45
C PHE A 384 -26.67 -7.87 11.97
N ASN A 385 -26.62 -6.65 12.53
CA ASN A 385 -26.40 -6.36 13.96
C ASN A 385 -25.14 -7.04 14.54
N ASN A 386 -24.05 -7.08 13.76
CA ASN A 386 -22.81 -7.80 14.10
C ASN A 386 -21.71 -6.89 14.67
N GLU A 387 -22.01 -5.70 15.20
CA GLU A 387 -21.02 -4.76 15.72
C GLU A 387 -20.15 -5.34 16.85
N LYS A 388 -20.79 -6.13 17.72
CA LYS A 388 -20.07 -6.78 18.84
C LYS A 388 -19.11 -7.85 18.35
N PHE A 389 -19.51 -8.61 17.34
CA PHE A 389 -18.65 -9.61 16.69
C PHE A 389 -17.43 -8.96 16.02
N GLU A 390 -17.65 -7.87 15.26
CA GLU A 390 -16.55 -7.14 14.63
C GLU A 390 -15.62 -6.49 15.67
N ALA A 391 -16.17 -5.96 16.78
CA ALA A 391 -15.37 -5.43 17.88
C ALA A 391 -14.52 -6.51 18.56
N GLU A 392 -15.06 -7.70 18.82
CA GLU A 392 -14.32 -8.83 19.39
C GLU A 392 -13.21 -9.33 18.44
N ARG A 393 -13.52 -9.40 17.15
CA ARG A 393 -12.57 -9.76 16.07
C ARG A 393 -11.42 -8.76 15.95
N TYR A 394 -11.72 -7.49 16.13
CA TYR A 394 -10.72 -6.42 16.14
C TYR A 394 -9.87 -6.47 17.42
N ASP A 395 -10.50 -6.65 18.59
CA ASP A 395 -9.83 -6.76 19.90
C ASP A 395 -8.84 -7.94 19.92
N GLU A 396 -9.20 -9.09 19.35
CA GLU A 396 -8.28 -10.23 19.23
C GLU A 396 -6.99 -9.86 18.48
N SER A 397 -7.09 -9.04 17.44
CA SER A 397 -5.92 -8.57 16.68
C SER A 397 -5.13 -7.52 17.46
N LEU A 398 -5.81 -6.63 18.19
CA LEU A 398 -5.18 -5.68 19.10
C LEU A 398 -4.42 -6.36 20.24
N LYS A 399 -4.95 -7.45 20.77
CA LYS A 399 -4.27 -8.26 21.80
C LYS A 399 -2.95 -8.88 21.30
N LYS A 400 -2.93 -9.34 20.03
CA LYS A 400 -1.68 -9.81 19.41
C LYS A 400 -0.68 -8.68 19.27
N TYR A 401 -1.15 -7.50 18.86
CA TYR A 401 -0.33 -6.28 18.78
C TYR A 401 0.22 -5.87 20.15
N GLU A 402 -0.61 -5.87 21.20
CA GLU A 402 -0.21 -5.54 22.57
C GLU A 402 0.95 -6.41 23.04
N ILE A 403 0.83 -7.74 22.93
CA ILE A 403 1.87 -8.69 23.33
C ILE A 403 3.18 -8.44 22.55
N ALA A 404 3.08 -8.18 21.26
CA ALA A 404 4.23 -7.90 20.40
C ALA A 404 4.89 -6.54 20.75
N SER A 405 4.08 -5.54 21.04
CA SER A 405 4.50 -4.19 21.45
C SER A 405 5.24 -4.22 22.79
N LEU A 406 4.72 -4.94 23.79
CA LEU A 406 5.39 -5.13 25.07
C LEU A 406 6.77 -5.77 24.91
N LYS A 407 6.91 -6.85 24.12
CA LYS A 407 8.20 -7.48 23.82
C LYS A 407 9.17 -6.52 23.13
N THR A 408 8.66 -5.71 22.21
CA THR A 408 9.44 -4.70 21.49
C THR A 408 9.95 -3.62 22.45
N SER A 409 9.11 -3.14 23.37
CA SER A 409 9.45 -2.11 24.35
C SER A 409 10.45 -2.63 25.39
N THR A 410 10.24 -3.84 25.93
CA THR A 410 11.18 -4.46 26.87
C THR A 410 12.56 -4.68 26.25
N SER A 411 12.60 -5.14 24.99
CA SER A 411 13.87 -5.30 24.28
C SER A 411 14.57 -3.97 23.99
N LEU A 412 13.81 -2.86 23.88
CA LEU A 412 14.39 -1.51 23.76
C LEU A 412 15.03 -1.06 25.08
N ALA A 413 14.34 -1.29 26.18
CA ALA A 413 14.88 -0.97 27.50
C ALA A 413 16.20 -1.71 27.78
N MET A 414 16.28 -3.00 27.39
CA MET A 414 17.51 -3.79 27.49
C MET A 414 18.65 -3.22 26.62
N LEU A 415 18.34 -2.78 25.41
CA LEU A 415 19.33 -2.13 24.53
C LEU A 415 19.87 -0.85 25.17
N ASN A 416 18.98 0.03 25.63
CA ASN A 416 19.37 1.31 26.23
C ASN A 416 20.18 1.11 27.53
N PHE A 417 19.78 0.14 28.38
CA PHE A 417 20.54 -0.19 29.56
C PHE A 417 21.96 -0.65 29.21
N GLY A 418 22.13 -1.60 28.32
CA GLY A 418 23.45 -2.10 27.93
C GLY A 418 24.33 -1.02 27.25
N GLN A 419 23.74 -0.15 26.44
CA GLN A 419 24.46 0.99 25.84
C GLN A 419 24.98 1.96 26.94
N ASN A 420 24.14 2.33 27.88
CA ASN A 420 24.54 3.21 28.98
C ASN A 420 25.59 2.55 29.91
N ALA A 421 25.46 1.24 30.16
CA ALA A 421 26.43 0.51 30.97
C ALA A 421 27.83 0.48 30.33
N ILE A 422 27.92 0.20 29.02
CA ILE A 422 29.18 0.21 28.26
C ILE A 422 29.82 1.59 28.34
N PHE A 423 29.03 2.64 28.09
CA PHE A 423 29.55 4.00 28.12
C PHE A 423 30.01 4.43 29.52
N SER A 424 29.23 4.13 30.54
CA SER A 424 29.57 4.45 31.94
C SER A 424 30.84 3.73 32.39
N ALA A 425 31.02 2.46 32.01
CA ALA A 425 32.25 1.70 32.35
C ALA A 425 33.47 2.32 31.65
N ALA A 426 33.38 2.70 30.36
CA ALA A 426 34.49 3.34 29.68
C ALA A 426 34.81 4.73 30.29
N LEU A 427 33.77 5.51 30.63
CA LEU A 427 33.95 6.81 31.28
C LEU A 427 34.65 6.66 32.62
N SER A 428 34.20 5.70 33.45
CA SER A 428 34.83 5.45 34.75
C SER A 428 36.30 5.04 34.61
N LEU A 429 36.65 4.19 33.62
CA LEU A 429 38.01 3.79 33.35
C LEU A 429 38.89 4.97 32.95
N ILE A 430 38.41 5.83 32.08
CA ILE A 430 39.13 7.04 31.66
C ILE A 430 39.29 8.02 32.81
N MET A 431 38.28 8.19 33.68
CA MET A 431 38.35 9.07 34.82
C MET A 431 39.40 8.57 35.85
N VAL A 432 39.49 7.25 36.09
CA VAL A 432 40.52 6.66 36.98
C VAL A 432 41.93 6.90 36.39
N LEU A 433 42.12 6.65 35.10
CA LEU A 433 43.40 6.94 34.42
C LEU A 433 43.79 8.42 34.51
N ALA A 434 42.85 9.32 34.25
CA ALA A 434 43.08 10.76 34.33
C ALA A 434 43.40 11.18 35.81
N SER A 435 42.76 10.59 36.81
CA SER A 435 43.07 10.85 38.23
C SER A 435 44.50 10.43 38.56
N ASN A 436 44.95 9.26 38.10
CA ASN A 436 46.32 8.80 38.33
C ASN A 436 47.33 9.73 37.67
N ASN A 437 47.10 10.14 36.40
CA ASN A 437 47.98 11.05 35.70
C ASN A 437 48.01 12.47 36.31
N ILE A 438 46.95 12.89 37.00
CA ILE A 438 46.91 14.15 37.76
C ILE A 438 47.79 14.02 39.02
N ILE A 439 47.73 12.88 39.74
CA ILE A 439 48.57 12.59 40.91
C ILE A 439 50.05 12.57 40.50
N GLU A 440 50.38 12.03 39.33
CA GLU A 440 51.72 11.99 38.79
C GLU A 440 52.17 13.37 38.23
N GLY A 441 51.29 14.36 38.18
CA GLY A 441 51.61 15.71 37.70
C GLY A 441 51.71 15.86 36.19
N THR A 442 51.32 14.85 35.41
CA THR A 442 51.36 14.85 33.95
C THR A 442 50.13 15.49 33.32
N MET A 443 49.00 15.60 34.06
CA MET A 443 47.72 16.19 33.61
C MET A 443 47.21 17.22 34.62
N THR A 444 46.38 18.16 34.16
CA THR A 444 45.70 19.15 35.00
C THR A 444 44.27 18.71 35.34
N VAL A 445 43.67 19.30 36.37
CA VAL A 445 42.23 19.09 36.68
C VAL A 445 41.34 19.56 35.51
N GLY A 446 41.76 20.61 34.80
CA GLY A 446 41.08 21.05 33.58
C GLY A 446 41.14 20.03 32.45
N ASP A 447 42.22 19.23 32.34
CA ASP A 447 42.31 18.13 31.36
C ASP A 447 41.27 17.03 31.66
N LEU A 448 41.09 16.65 32.93
CA LEU A 448 40.08 15.68 33.35
C LEU A 448 38.67 16.15 32.94
N VAL A 449 38.36 17.42 33.16
CA VAL A 449 37.05 18.00 32.79
C VAL A 449 36.90 18.07 31.29
N MET A 450 37.94 18.42 30.56
CA MET A 450 37.94 18.44 29.07
C MET A 450 37.68 17.04 28.51
N VAL A 451 38.38 16.02 28.99
CA VAL A 451 38.21 14.62 28.55
C VAL A 451 36.78 14.12 28.82
N ASN A 452 36.28 14.41 30.02
CA ASN A 452 34.89 14.10 30.37
C ASN A 452 33.91 14.79 29.44
N GLY A 453 34.07 16.07 29.14
CA GLY A 453 33.25 16.83 28.24
C GLY A 453 33.26 16.28 26.78
N LEU A 454 34.45 15.90 26.27
CA LEU A 454 34.60 15.31 24.92
C LEU A 454 33.92 13.95 24.83
N LEU A 455 34.02 13.11 25.86
CA LEU A 455 33.36 11.81 25.91
C LEU A 455 31.83 11.96 25.95
N PHE A 456 31.31 12.86 26.80
CA PHE A 456 29.87 13.12 26.86
C PHE A 456 29.31 13.62 25.54
N GLN A 457 30.07 14.39 24.74
CA GLN A 457 29.66 14.79 23.40
C GLN A 457 29.48 13.61 22.46
N LEU A 458 30.27 12.53 22.59
CA LEU A 458 30.13 11.29 21.82
C LEU A 458 28.94 10.43 22.26
N SER A 459 28.55 10.51 23.54
CA SER A 459 27.46 9.70 24.09
C SER A 459 26.13 9.93 23.39
N VAL A 460 25.76 11.19 23.16
CA VAL A 460 24.48 11.57 22.57
C VAL A 460 24.31 11.04 21.13
N PRO A 461 25.25 11.28 20.20
CA PRO A 461 25.15 10.72 18.84
C PRO A 461 25.18 9.20 18.81
N LEU A 462 25.97 8.57 19.67
CA LEU A 462 26.04 7.10 19.79
C LEU A 462 24.73 6.51 20.29
N GLY A 463 24.06 7.15 21.25
CA GLY A 463 22.74 6.73 21.75
C GLY A 463 21.70 6.69 20.66
N PHE A 464 21.75 7.60 19.69
CA PHE A 464 20.84 7.61 18.53
C PHE A 464 21.27 6.66 17.40
N LEU A 465 22.51 6.19 17.36
CA LEU A 465 23.02 5.37 16.27
C LEU A 465 22.19 4.09 16.05
N GLY A 466 21.77 3.42 17.11
CA GLY A 466 20.93 2.24 17.05
C GLY A 466 19.52 2.51 16.50
N SER A 467 18.90 3.64 16.82
CA SER A 467 17.60 4.04 16.27
C SER A 467 17.73 4.47 14.82
N VAL A 468 18.72 5.29 14.51
CA VAL A 468 19.02 5.74 13.15
C VAL A 468 19.30 4.56 12.22
N TYR A 469 20.11 3.58 12.64
CA TYR A 469 20.38 2.38 11.85
C TYR A 469 19.08 1.59 11.51
N ARG A 470 18.23 1.39 12.52
CA ARG A 470 16.96 0.66 12.29
C ARG A 470 16.02 1.40 11.35
N GLU A 471 15.87 2.69 11.55
CA GLU A 471 14.97 3.52 10.74
C GLU A 471 15.51 3.69 9.32
N VAL A 472 16.83 3.83 9.14
CA VAL A 472 17.47 3.82 7.81
C VAL A 472 17.21 2.49 7.11
N ARG A 473 17.37 1.36 7.81
CA ARG A 473 17.09 0.04 7.22
C ARG A 473 15.61 -0.10 6.82
N GLN A 474 14.68 0.34 7.67
CA GLN A 474 13.25 0.33 7.33
C GLN A 474 12.95 1.26 6.15
N ALA A 475 13.49 2.47 6.18
CA ALA A 475 13.34 3.44 5.11
C ALA A 475 13.92 2.92 3.78
N LEU A 476 15.03 2.19 3.80
CA LEU A 476 15.58 1.55 2.60
C LEU A 476 14.64 0.49 2.03
N ILE A 477 13.94 -0.29 2.88
CA ILE A 477 12.94 -1.28 2.45
C ILE A 477 11.73 -0.57 1.82
N ASP A 478 11.21 0.48 2.48
CA ASP A 478 10.09 1.26 1.97
C ASP A 478 10.42 1.93 0.64
N MET A 479 11.64 2.46 0.53
CA MET A 479 12.18 3.02 -0.72
C MET A 479 12.37 1.94 -1.79
N GLN A 480 12.87 0.77 -1.44
CA GLN A 480 13.06 -0.34 -2.38
C GLN A 480 11.73 -0.70 -3.07
N THR A 481 10.65 -0.81 -2.30
CA THR A 481 9.31 -1.05 -2.85
C THR A 481 8.90 0.05 -3.83
N MET A 482 9.12 1.32 -3.49
CA MET A 482 8.80 2.45 -4.37
C MET A 482 9.69 2.49 -5.63
N PHE A 483 11.01 2.25 -5.50
CA PHE A 483 11.92 2.22 -6.65
C PHE A 483 11.69 1.00 -7.54
N THR A 484 11.26 -0.13 -6.99
CA THR A 484 10.82 -1.29 -7.78
C THR A 484 9.60 -0.94 -8.62
N LEU A 485 8.62 -0.21 -8.05
CA LEU A 485 7.50 0.31 -8.83
C LEU A 485 7.96 1.25 -9.96
N MET A 486 8.92 2.12 -9.71
CA MET A 486 9.49 3.01 -10.73
C MET A 486 10.30 2.27 -11.81
N ALA A 487 10.84 1.12 -11.49
CA ALA A 487 11.60 0.30 -12.44
C ALA A 487 10.72 -0.59 -13.31
N MET A 488 9.42 -0.70 -12.99
CA MET A 488 8.47 -1.49 -13.78
C MET A 488 8.29 -0.86 -15.16
N ASN A 489 8.51 -1.65 -16.19
CA ASN A 489 8.29 -1.22 -17.56
C ASN A 489 6.83 -1.46 -17.96
N THR A 490 6.24 -0.49 -18.64
CA THR A 490 4.96 -0.66 -19.32
C THR A 490 5.15 -1.50 -20.57
N ALA A 491 4.29 -2.50 -20.77
CA ALA A 491 4.28 -3.29 -22.01
C ALA A 491 3.75 -2.44 -23.18
N ILE A 492 2.80 -1.55 -22.91
CA ILE A 492 2.13 -0.72 -23.91
C ILE A 492 2.73 0.68 -23.90
N LYS A 493 3.57 0.99 -24.90
CA LYS A 493 4.19 2.32 -25.10
C LYS A 493 3.92 2.82 -26.50
N SER A 494 3.94 4.15 -26.68
CA SER A 494 4.08 4.73 -28.01
C SER A 494 5.44 4.33 -28.58
N LYS A 495 5.49 3.97 -29.87
CA LYS A 495 6.76 3.73 -30.56
C LYS A 495 7.52 5.06 -30.67
N GLU A 496 8.85 5.03 -30.70
CA GLU A 496 9.69 6.23 -30.87
C GLU A 496 9.39 6.98 -32.17
N ASN A 497 8.99 6.24 -33.22
CA ASN A 497 8.57 6.76 -34.51
C ASN A 497 7.05 6.60 -34.71
N ALA A 498 6.24 6.87 -33.67
CA ALA A 498 4.79 6.78 -33.78
C ALA A 498 4.25 7.81 -34.79
N THR A 499 3.28 7.37 -35.60
CA THR A 499 2.66 8.23 -36.61
C THR A 499 1.76 9.29 -35.93
N HIS A 500 2.04 10.56 -36.15
CA HIS A 500 1.19 11.68 -35.72
C HIS A 500 0.04 11.90 -36.75
N PHE A 501 -0.88 10.93 -36.78
CA PHE A 501 -2.02 10.98 -37.66
C PHE A 501 -3.23 11.59 -36.94
N HIS A 502 -3.80 12.65 -37.53
CA HIS A 502 -5.00 13.28 -36.99
C HIS A 502 -6.26 12.53 -37.43
N ILE A 503 -6.93 11.89 -36.49
CA ILE A 503 -8.19 11.21 -36.67
C ILE A 503 -9.32 12.26 -36.68
N THR A 504 -10.09 12.34 -37.77
CA THR A 504 -11.23 13.23 -37.93
C THR A 504 -12.51 12.41 -38.18
N SER A 505 -13.68 13.05 -38.11
CA SER A 505 -14.94 12.34 -38.29
C SER A 505 -15.09 11.71 -39.70
N LYS A 506 -14.29 12.12 -40.68
CA LYS A 506 -14.32 11.59 -42.07
C LYS A 506 -13.38 10.40 -42.28
N ASN A 507 -12.37 10.24 -41.44
CA ASN A 507 -11.34 9.19 -41.49
C ASN A 507 -11.25 8.41 -40.19
N SER A 508 -12.39 8.05 -39.62
CA SER A 508 -12.53 7.37 -38.34
C SER A 508 -13.17 5.99 -38.48
N ASP A 509 -12.99 5.36 -39.63
CA ASP A 509 -13.34 3.95 -39.84
C ASP A 509 -12.47 3.06 -38.96
N ILE A 510 -13.09 2.05 -38.34
CA ILE A 510 -12.43 1.15 -37.40
C ILE A 510 -12.54 -0.27 -37.95
N GLU A 511 -11.42 -0.97 -38.04
CA GLU A 511 -11.38 -2.33 -38.54
C GLU A 511 -10.71 -3.25 -37.53
N PHE A 512 -11.38 -4.34 -37.16
CA PHE A 512 -10.86 -5.43 -36.36
C PHE A 512 -10.51 -6.57 -37.32
N LYS A 513 -9.22 -6.95 -37.40
CA LYS A 513 -8.72 -8.01 -38.32
C LYS A 513 -8.18 -9.18 -37.53
N ASN A 514 -8.81 -10.33 -37.67
CA ASN A 514 -8.36 -11.63 -37.11
C ASN A 514 -8.02 -11.58 -35.65
N ILE A 515 -8.82 -10.87 -34.84
CA ILE A 515 -8.56 -10.62 -33.44
C ILE A 515 -8.85 -11.89 -32.61
N SER A 516 -7.79 -12.43 -31.98
CA SER A 516 -7.94 -13.40 -30.92
C SER A 516 -7.39 -12.81 -29.62
N PHE A 517 -8.18 -12.92 -28.55
CA PHE A 517 -7.83 -12.30 -27.27
C PHE A 517 -8.28 -13.12 -26.06
N HIS A 518 -7.41 -13.20 -25.06
CA HIS A 518 -7.72 -13.74 -23.73
C HIS A 518 -7.03 -12.88 -22.64
N TYR A 519 -7.70 -12.74 -21.47
CA TYR A 519 -7.10 -12.15 -20.28
C TYR A 519 -6.22 -13.15 -19.52
N VAL A 520 -6.60 -14.42 -19.59
CA VAL A 520 -5.94 -15.53 -18.91
C VAL A 520 -5.76 -16.66 -19.91
N GLU A 521 -4.58 -17.24 -19.93
CA GLU A 521 -4.25 -18.35 -20.80
C GLU A 521 -5.26 -19.51 -20.63
N GLY A 522 -5.73 -20.08 -21.73
CA GLY A 522 -6.74 -21.15 -21.72
C GLY A 522 -8.21 -20.68 -21.62
N LYS A 523 -8.48 -19.35 -21.52
CA LYS A 523 -9.86 -18.82 -21.51
C LYS A 523 -10.04 -17.75 -22.59
N PRO A 524 -10.23 -18.13 -23.86
CA PRO A 524 -10.39 -17.18 -24.96
C PRO A 524 -11.67 -16.37 -24.78
N ILE A 525 -11.56 -15.05 -24.97
CA ILE A 525 -12.68 -14.11 -25.05
C ILE A 525 -13.09 -13.91 -26.51
N PHE A 526 -12.11 -13.75 -27.40
CA PHE A 526 -12.31 -13.63 -28.83
C PHE A 526 -11.57 -14.73 -29.56
N LYS A 527 -12.23 -15.24 -30.66
CA LYS A 527 -11.71 -16.25 -31.54
C LYS A 527 -11.89 -15.74 -32.95
N ASP A 528 -10.84 -15.16 -33.52
CA ASP A 528 -10.79 -14.70 -34.88
C ASP A 528 -11.93 -13.74 -35.27
N ILE A 529 -12.11 -12.65 -34.50
CA ILE A 529 -13.11 -11.63 -34.81
C ILE A 529 -12.66 -10.75 -36.00
N ASN A 530 -13.55 -10.60 -36.98
CA ASN A 530 -13.36 -9.77 -38.15
C ASN A 530 -14.61 -8.91 -38.41
N PHE A 531 -14.47 -7.59 -38.36
CA PHE A 531 -15.52 -6.64 -38.78
C PHE A 531 -14.96 -5.23 -38.97
N THR A 532 -15.72 -4.42 -39.73
CA THR A 532 -15.39 -3.01 -40.01
C THR A 532 -16.54 -2.12 -39.61
N ILE A 533 -16.23 -1.00 -38.96
CA ILE A 533 -17.16 0.07 -38.60
C ILE A 533 -16.86 1.25 -39.54
N PRO A 534 -17.74 1.60 -40.49
CA PRO A 534 -17.50 2.70 -41.40
C PRO A 534 -17.49 4.06 -40.73
N SER A 535 -16.74 5.01 -41.26
CA SER A 535 -16.65 6.38 -40.73
C SER A 535 -18.02 7.06 -40.73
N GLY A 536 -18.33 7.75 -39.62
CA GLY A 536 -19.59 8.50 -39.45
C GLY A 536 -20.84 7.64 -39.21
N LYS A 537 -20.72 6.31 -39.11
CA LYS A 537 -21.82 5.39 -38.85
C LYS A 537 -22.01 5.06 -37.38
N LYS A 538 -23.26 4.78 -37.00
CA LYS A 538 -23.65 4.32 -35.70
C LYS A 538 -23.85 2.81 -35.69
N ILE A 539 -22.94 2.07 -35.08
CA ILE A 539 -22.98 0.61 -34.97
C ILE A 539 -23.37 0.20 -33.56
N ALA A 540 -24.37 -0.70 -33.48
CA ALA A 540 -24.71 -1.32 -32.18
C ALA A 540 -24.04 -2.68 -32.04
N ILE A 541 -23.56 -2.98 -30.86
CA ILE A 541 -22.98 -4.28 -30.51
C ILE A 541 -23.82 -4.89 -29.39
N ILE A 542 -24.41 -6.03 -29.64
CA ILE A 542 -25.25 -6.75 -28.68
C ILE A 542 -24.75 -8.19 -28.48
N GLY A 543 -25.23 -8.83 -27.44
CA GLY A 543 -24.91 -10.23 -27.12
C GLY A 543 -25.06 -10.53 -25.62
N GLY A 544 -24.91 -11.79 -25.26
CA GLY A 544 -25.01 -12.25 -23.88
C GLY A 544 -24.01 -11.61 -22.92
N SER A 545 -24.26 -11.75 -21.63
CA SER A 545 -23.28 -11.30 -20.63
C SER A 545 -21.99 -12.11 -20.75
N GLY A 546 -20.82 -11.44 -20.74
CA GLY A 546 -19.52 -12.10 -20.85
C GLY A 546 -19.03 -12.41 -22.27
N CYS A 547 -19.79 -12.11 -23.34
CA CYS A 547 -19.36 -12.34 -24.72
C CYS A 547 -18.22 -11.41 -25.22
N GLY A 548 -17.75 -10.46 -24.39
CA GLY A 548 -16.58 -9.65 -24.69
C GLY A 548 -16.86 -8.21 -25.15
N LYS A 549 -18.10 -7.70 -25.13
CA LYS A 549 -18.46 -6.35 -25.58
C LYS A 549 -17.55 -5.23 -25.04
N THR A 550 -17.40 -5.13 -23.74
CA THR A 550 -16.50 -4.15 -23.08
C THR A 550 -15.02 -4.42 -23.41
N THR A 551 -14.66 -5.67 -23.73
CA THR A 551 -13.29 -6.02 -24.13
C THR A 551 -12.91 -5.41 -25.46
N LEU A 552 -13.85 -5.27 -26.43
CA LEU A 552 -13.60 -4.55 -27.69
C LEU A 552 -13.19 -3.10 -27.43
N VAL A 553 -13.86 -2.43 -26.49
CA VAL A 553 -13.52 -1.06 -26.08
C VAL A 553 -12.12 -0.98 -25.51
N ARG A 554 -11.75 -1.92 -24.65
CA ARG A 554 -10.42 -1.96 -24.04
C ARG A 554 -9.32 -2.20 -25.06
N LEU A 555 -9.58 -3.01 -26.08
CA LEU A 555 -8.65 -3.21 -27.19
C LEU A 555 -8.54 -1.95 -28.07
N LEU A 556 -9.64 -1.27 -28.37
CA LEU A 556 -9.63 -0.04 -29.16
C LEU A 556 -8.91 1.12 -28.45
N TYR A 557 -9.06 1.25 -27.12
CA TYR A 557 -8.28 2.19 -26.29
C TYR A 557 -6.81 1.78 -26.13
N ARG A 558 -6.44 0.60 -26.64
CA ARG A 558 -5.13 -0.01 -26.45
C ARG A 558 -4.76 -0.07 -24.96
N PHE A 559 -5.71 -0.51 -24.10
CA PHE A 559 -5.44 -0.88 -22.70
C PHE A 559 -4.89 -2.31 -22.60
N PHE A 560 -5.17 -3.11 -23.59
CA PHE A 560 -4.62 -4.45 -23.83
C PHE A 560 -4.28 -4.60 -25.32
N GLU A 561 -3.36 -5.50 -25.62
CA GLU A 561 -3.05 -5.87 -26.99
C GLU A 561 -3.55 -7.29 -27.27
N PRO A 562 -4.11 -7.55 -28.46
CA PRO A 562 -4.54 -8.90 -28.84
C PRO A 562 -3.34 -9.80 -29.05
N GLN A 563 -3.50 -11.12 -28.76
CA GLN A 563 -2.48 -12.13 -28.98
C GLN A 563 -2.25 -12.37 -30.48
N SER A 564 -3.31 -12.33 -31.29
CA SER A 564 -3.20 -12.34 -32.76
C SER A 564 -4.15 -11.31 -33.38
N GLY A 565 -3.83 -10.91 -34.60
CA GLY A 565 -4.56 -9.88 -35.32
C GLY A 565 -4.19 -8.46 -34.89
N ALA A 566 -4.90 -7.48 -35.43
CA ALA A 566 -4.69 -6.06 -35.15
C ALA A 566 -5.97 -5.24 -35.36
N VAL A 567 -6.05 -4.11 -34.62
CA VAL A 567 -7.09 -3.09 -34.81
C VAL A 567 -6.50 -1.97 -35.64
N PHE A 568 -7.28 -1.50 -36.63
CA PHE A 568 -6.89 -0.41 -37.53
C PHE A 568 -7.89 0.74 -37.41
N ILE A 569 -7.40 1.96 -37.58
CA ILE A 569 -8.21 3.16 -37.75
C ILE A 569 -7.74 3.85 -39.04
N ASN A 570 -8.64 4.04 -39.99
CA ASN A 570 -8.31 4.56 -41.32
C ASN A 570 -7.12 3.81 -41.98
N GLY A 571 -7.13 2.49 -41.91
CA GLY A 571 -6.05 1.65 -42.45
C GLY A 571 -4.74 1.64 -41.67
N HIS A 572 -4.59 2.51 -40.65
CA HIS A 572 -3.39 2.55 -39.79
C HIS A 572 -3.58 1.64 -38.57
N ASN A 573 -2.58 0.80 -38.28
CA ASN A 573 -2.59 -0.03 -37.08
C ASN A 573 -2.49 0.84 -35.81
N ILE A 574 -3.37 0.66 -34.83
CA ILE A 574 -3.36 1.42 -33.57
C ILE A 574 -2.05 1.27 -32.77
N ARG A 575 -1.24 0.23 -33.05
CA ARG A 575 0.09 0.05 -32.45
C ARG A 575 1.10 1.07 -32.96
N ASP A 576 0.88 1.62 -34.15
CA ASP A 576 1.77 2.58 -34.80
C ASP A 576 1.33 4.04 -34.59
N ILE A 577 0.13 4.24 -34.05
CA ILE A 577 -0.41 5.57 -33.72
C ILE A 577 0.09 5.96 -32.30
N ASP A 578 0.40 7.25 -32.11
CA ASP A 578 0.71 7.78 -30.78
C ASP A 578 -0.46 7.57 -29.80
N LEU A 579 -0.17 7.09 -28.59
CA LEU A 579 -1.20 6.75 -27.61
C LEU A 579 -2.05 7.95 -27.16
N ASP A 580 -1.44 9.14 -27.08
CA ASP A 580 -2.16 10.35 -26.69
C ASP A 580 -3.13 10.78 -27.79
N ILE A 581 -2.70 10.71 -29.05
CA ILE A 581 -3.54 11.01 -30.21
C ILE A 581 -4.69 10.00 -30.30
N LEU A 582 -4.40 8.70 -30.19
CA LEU A 582 -5.41 7.64 -30.20
C LEU A 582 -6.47 7.89 -29.11
N ARG A 583 -6.06 8.06 -27.86
CA ARG A 583 -6.96 8.22 -26.71
C ARG A 583 -7.71 9.56 -26.72
N LYS A 584 -7.14 10.63 -27.31
CA LYS A 584 -7.84 11.89 -27.51
C LYS A 584 -8.92 11.79 -28.57
N SER A 585 -8.74 10.96 -29.60
CA SER A 585 -9.71 10.78 -30.67
C SER A 585 -10.92 9.92 -30.28
N ILE A 586 -10.90 9.25 -29.13
CA ILE A 586 -11.98 8.39 -28.66
C ILE A 586 -12.59 8.98 -27.39
N ALA A 587 -13.90 9.17 -27.33
CA ALA A 587 -14.65 9.47 -26.11
C ALA A 587 -15.51 8.27 -25.72
N ILE A 588 -15.68 8.04 -24.42
CA ILE A 588 -16.48 6.94 -23.87
C ILE A 588 -17.44 7.44 -22.81
N VAL A 589 -18.64 6.89 -22.83
CA VAL A 589 -19.59 6.89 -21.72
C VAL A 589 -19.58 5.49 -21.14
N PRO A 590 -18.91 5.28 -19.98
CA PRO A 590 -18.73 3.95 -19.43
C PRO A 590 -20.00 3.44 -18.75
N GLN A 591 -20.09 2.13 -18.54
CA GLN A 591 -21.16 1.45 -17.80
C GLN A 591 -21.27 1.99 -16.37
N ASP A 592 -20.15 1.98 -15.63
CA ASP A 592 -20.06 2.56 -14.29
C ASP A 592 -19.37 3.92 -14.33
N THR A 593 -20.14 4.98 -14.12
CA THR A 593 -19.60 6.34 -14.09
C THR A 593 -19.00 6.66 -12.73
N VAL A 594 -17.67 6.74 -12.67
CA VAL A 594 -16.94 7.19 -11.49
C VAL A 594 -16.70 8.70 -11.55
N LEU A 595 -16.98 9.39 -10.46
CA LEU A 595 -16.79 10.83 -10.31
C LEU A 595 -15.70 11.14 -9.27
N PHE A 596 -14.95 12.21 -9.51
CA PHE A 596 -13.99 12.73 -8.54
C PHE A 596 -14.72 13.40 -7.37
N HIS A 597 -14.13 13.31 -6.18
CA HIS A 597 -14.64 13.99 -4.97
C HIS A 597 -14.38 15.50 -5.04
N GLU A 598 -14.97 16.14 -6.07
CA GLU A 598 -14.82 17.55 -6.40
C GLU A 598 -16.17 18.14 -6.80
N SER A 599 -16.21 19.41 -7.24
CA SER A 599 -17.43 20.04 -7.71
C SER A 599 -17.96 19.40 -9.00
N ILE A 600 -19.25 19.60 -9.30
CA ILE A 600 -19.85 19.22 -10.59
C ILE A 600 -19.13 19.89 -11.75
N PHE A 601 -18.80 21.18 -11.61
CA PHE A 601 -18.05 21.91 -12.64
C PHE A 601 -16.73 21.20 -12.95
N TYR A 602 -15.95 20.85 -11.94
CA TYR A 602 -14.68 20.12 -12.11
C TYR A 602 -14.90 18.80 -12.85
N ASN A 603 -15.91 18.05 -12.41
CA ASN A 603 -16.23 16.77 -13.02
C ASN A 603 -16.64 16.87 -14.49
N LEU A 604 -17.37 17.92 -14.90
CA LEU A 604 -17.72 18.17 -16.30
C LEU A 604 -16.51 18.64 -17.10
N HIS A 605 -15.77 19.63 -16.58
CA HIS A 605 -14.61 20.23 -17.23
C HIS A 605 -13.46 19.23 -17.47
N TYR A 606 -13.42 18.14 -16.64
CA TYR A 606 -12.46 17.05 -16.79
C TYR A 606 -12.53 16.34 -18.16
N GLY A 607 -13.64 16.46 -18.87
CA GLY A 607 -13.76 15.98 -20.26
C GLY A 607 -12.77 16.65 -21.22
N ASN A 608 -12.53 17.97 -21.04
CA ASN A 608 -11.54 18.72 -21.81
C ASN A 608 -11.16 20.01 -21.05
N LEU A 609 -9.98 20.02 -20.43
CA LEU A 609 -9.50 21.13 -19.61
C LEU A 609 -9.13 22.41 -20.39
N SER A 610 -9.07 22.35 -21.73
CA SER A 610 -8.78 23.51 -22.56
C SER A 610 -10.04 24.31 -22.95
N LYS A 611 -11.23 23.79 -22.61
CA LYS A 611 -12.52 24.40 -22.96
C LYS A 611 -12.95 25.48 -21.97
N SER A 612 -13.74 26.45 -22.44
CA SER A 612 -14.27 27.54 -21.62
C SER A 612 -15.38 27.08 -20.67
N LYS A 613 -15.77 27.95 -19.73
CA LYS A 613 -16.91 27.70 -18.82
C LYS A 613 -18.22 27.60 -19.59
N GLU A 614 -18.37 28.41 -20.63
CA GLU A 614 -19.53 28.47 -21.51
C GLU A 614 -19.69 27.12 -22.25
N ASP A 615 -18.58 26.57 -22.78
CA ASP A 615 -18.57 25.24 -23.42
C ASP A 615 -19.05 24.14 -22.44
N VAL A 616 -18.62 24.22 -21.17
CA VAL A 616 -19.05 23.27 -20.12
C VAL A 616 -20.54 23.38 -19.84
N PHE A 617 -21.09 24.60 -19.81
CA PHE A 617 -22.52 24.82 -19.61
C PHE A 617 -23.34 24.33 -20.81
N GLU A 618 -22.83 24.53 -22.03
CA GLU A 618 -23.46 24.01 -23.27
C GLU A 618 -23.46 22.47 -23.27
N ALA A 619 -22.34 21.83 -22.93
CA ALA A 619 -22.27 20.40 -22.83
C ALA A 619 -23.26 19.85 -21.80
N ALA A 620 -23.42 20.55 -20.65
CA ALA A 620 -24.40 20.18 -19.63
C ALA A 620 -25.86 20.35 -20.11
N LYS A 621 -26.13 21.39 -20.92
CA LYS A 621 -27.46 21.58 -21.56
C LYS A 621 -27.75 20.46 -22.55
N MET A 622 -26.78 20.14 -23.41
CA MET A 622 -26.91 19.04 -24.38
C MET A 622 -27.17 17.70 -23.73
N ALA A 623 -26.58 17.46 -22.54
CA ALA A 623 -26.81 16.27 -21.74
C ALA A 623 -28.08 16.31 -20.85
N ASN A 624 -28.94 17.30 -21.01
CA ASN A 624 -30.14 17.52 -20.20
C ASN A 624 -29.86 17.56 -18.68
N LEU A 625 -28.69 18.07 -18.27
CA LEU A 625 -28.25 18.13 -16.86
C LEU A 625 -28.29 19.55 -16.27
N HIS A 626 -28.18 20.59 -17.10
CA HIS A 626 -28.07 21.99 -16.68
C HIS A 626 -29.18 22.42 -15.71
N ASN A 627 -30.45 22.16 -16.05
CA ASN A 627 -31.59 22.52 -15.22
C ASN A 627 -31.63 21.76 -13.87
N SER A 628 -31.10 20.54 -13.82
CA SER A 628 -30.95 19.78 -12.59
C SER A 628 -29.87 20.41 -11.70
N ILE A 629 -28.72 20.81 -12.29
CA ILE A 629 -27.63 21.44 -11.57
C ILE A 629 -28.06 22.77 -10.92
N LEU A 630 -28.83 23.58 -11.65
CA LEU A 630 -29.34 24.86 -11.13
C LEU A 630 -30.27 24.72 -9.91
N LYS A 631 -30.92 23.57 -9.75
CA LYS A 631 -31.77 23.26 -8.59
C LYS A 631 -30.96 22.89 -7.34
N TRP A 632 -29.69 22.56 -7.47
CA TRP A 632 -28.87 22.22 -6.33
C TRP A 632 -28.39 23.45 -5.57
N PRO A 633 -28.19 23.38 -4.23
CA PRO A 633 -27.94 24.54 -3.38
C PRO A 633 -26.73 25.41 -3.80
N LYS A 634 -25.71 24.79 -4.41
CA LYS A 634 -24.49 25.47 -4.88
C LYS A 634 -24.33 25.42 -6.40
N GLY A 635 -25.36 25.04 -7.14
CA GLY A 635 -25.32 24.90 -8.60
C GLY A 635 -24.09 24.07 -9.04
N TYR A 636 -23.30 24.58 -9.94
CA TYR A 636 -22.12 23.91 -10.48
C TYR A 636 -20.97 23.68 -9.46
N ASP A 637 -20.94 24.44 -8.36
CA ASP A 637 -19.94 24.27 -7.29
C ASP A 637 -20.37 23.23 -6.24
N THR A 638 -21.48 22.50 -6.48
CA THR A 638 -21.95 21.44 -5.61
C THR A 638 -20.96 20.27 -5.57
N PRO A 639 -20.42 19.87 -4.40
CA PRO A 639 -19.53 18.74 -4.27
C PRO A 639 -20.31 17.42 -4.42
N VAL A 640 -19.82 16.53 -5.27
CA VAL A 640 -20.51 15.27 -5.60
C VAL A 640 -20.35 14.16 -4.56
N GLY A 641 -19.47 14.34 -3.55
CA GLY A 641 -19.15 13.30 -2.57
C GLY A 641 -18.20 12.24 -3.13
N GLU A 642 -17.83 11.30 -2.27
CA GLU A 642 -16.95 10.20 -2.65
C GLU A 642 -17.64 9.33 -3.71
N ARG A 643 -16.95 9.07 -4.83
CA ARG A 643 -17.47 8.33 -6.00
C ARG A 643 -18.84 8.80 -6.51
N GLY A 644 -19.21 10.07 -6.21
CA GLY A 644 -20.49 10.62 -6.64
C GLY A 644 -21.71 10.09 -5.89
N LEU A 645 -21.57 9.61 -4.65
CA LEU A 645 -22.66 9.04 -3.85
C LEU A 645 -23.88 9.98 -3.66
N LYS A 646 -23.68 11.29 -3.83
CA LYS A 646 -24.76 12.28 -3.70
C LYS A 646 -25.63 12.42 -4.95
N LEU A 647 -25.26 11.78 -6.06
CA LEU A 647 -25.98 11.85 -7.33
C LEU A 647 -26.71 10.54 -7.61
N SER A 648 -27.87 10.64 -8.23
CA SER A 648 -28.60 9.49 -8.76
C SER A 648 -27.81 8.82 -9.90
N GLY A 649 -28.10 7.55 -10.19
CA GLY A 649 -27.49 6.83 -11.30
C GLY A 649 -27.64 7.56 -12.64
N GLY A 650 -28.83 8.11 -12.90
CA GLY A 650 -29.13 8.89 -14.11
C GLY A 650 -28.36 10.21 -14.19
N GLU A 651 -28.14 10.90 -13.08
CA GLU A 651 -27.34 12.13 -13.04
C GLU A 651 -25.87 11.83 -13.32
N LYS A 652 -25.33 10.74 -12.73
CA LYS A 652 -23.96 10.29 -13.02
C LYS A 652 -23.77 9.98 -14.49
N GLN A 653 -24.69 9.29 -15.12
CA GLN A 653 -24.66 8.97 -16.56
C GLN A 653 -24.71 10.24 -17.40
N ARG A 654 -25.57 11.21 -17.06
CA ARG A 654 -25.61 12.49 -17.77
C ARG A 654 -24.32 13.31 -17.62
N VAL A 655 -23.65 13.23 -16.47
CA VAL A 655 -22.29 13.80 -16.30
C VAL A 655 -21.29 13.12 -17.23
N ALA A 656 -21.32 11.79 -17.39
CA ALA A 656 -20.45 11.08 -18.31
C ALA A 656 -20.73 11.44 -19.78
N ILE A 657 -22.00 11.60 -20.15
CA ILE A 657 -22.40 12.06 -21.50
C ILE A 657 -21.89 13.48 -21.74
N ALA A 658 -22.07 14.41 -20.79
CA ALA A 658 -21.57 15.77 -20.92
C ALA A 658 -20.03 15.81 -21.05
N ARG A 659 -19.31 14.96 -20.32
CA ARG A 659 -17.86 14.80 -20.49
C ARG A 659 -17.48 14.34 -21.90
N ALA A 660 -18.21 13.36 -22.45
CA ALA A 660 -17.96 12.84 -23.79
C ALA A 660 -18.26 13.89 -24.88
N ILE A 661 -19.33 14.67 -24.71
CA ILE A 661 -19.68 15.81 -25.59
C ILE A 661 -18.58 16.88 -25.54
N LEU A 662 -18.16 17.29 -24.33
CA LEU A 662 -17.14 18.33 -24.14
C LEU A 662 -15.78 17.91 -24.70
N LYS A 663 -15.44 16.62 -24.65
CA LYS A 663 -14.22 16.06 -25.25
C LYS A 663 -14.18 16.23 -26.74
N ASN A 664 -15.33 16.22 -27.40
CA ASN A 664 -15.51 16.47 -28.86
C ASN A 664 -14.66 15.55 -29.75
N SER A 665 -14.62 14.27 -29.46
CA SER A 665 -13.84 13.26 -30.17
C SER A 665 -14.59 12.76 -31.45
N PRO A 666 -13.88 12.39 -32.52
CA PRO A 666 -14.48 11.83 -33.74
C PRO A 666 -15.09 10.43 -33.56
N ILE A 667 -14.59 9.65 -32.59
CA ILE A 667 -15.11 8.32 -32.25
C ILE A 667 -15.79 8.40 -30.90
N LEU A 668 -17.04 7.92 -30.82
CA LEU A 668 -17.85 7.88 -29.59
C LEU A 668 -18.20 6.44 -29.24
N ILE A 669 -18.06 6.09 -27.97
CA ILE A 669 -18.42 4.77 -27.45
C ILE A 669 -19.40 4.93 -26.30
N PHE A 670 -20.48 4.16 -26.33
CA PHE A 670 -21.46 4.08 -25.26
C PHE A 670 -21.50 2.64 -24.75
N ASP A 671 -21.02 2.43 -23.53
CA ASP A 671 -20.97 1.10 -22.89
C ASP A 671 -22.11 1.00 -21.85
N GLU A 672 -23.23 0.37 -22.25
CA GLU A 672 -24.42 0.14 -21.43
C GLU A 672 -24.98 1.40 -20.73
N ALA A 673 -24.98 2.53 -21.41
CA ALA A 673 -25.31 3.84 -20.83
C ALA A 673 -26.73 3.97 -20.24
N THR A 674 -27.62 2.98 -20.41
CA THR A 674 -29.02 3.04 -19.97
C THR A 674 -29.46 1.90 -19.05
N SER A 675 -28.54 1.02 -18.62
CA SER A 675 -28.88 -0.27 -17.99
C SER A 675 -29.62 -0.16 -16.63
N SER A 676 -29.44 0.93 -15.88
CA SER A 676 -29.98 1.11 -14.52
C SER A 676 -30.90 2.31 -14.34
N LEU A 677 -31.64 2.72 -15.41
CA LEU A 677 -32.42 3.96 -15.42
C LEU A 677 -33.93 3.70 -15.50
N ASP A 678 -34.70 4.63 -14.93
CA ASP A 678 -36.12 4.71 -15.11
C ASP A 678 -36.47 5.18 -16.53
N SER A 679 -37.67 4.88 -17.03
CA SER A 679 -38.10 5.11 -18.41
C SER A 679 -38.05 6.59 -18.83
N ILE A 680 -38.35 7.54 -17.93
CA ILE A 680 -38.31 8.98 -18.22
C ILE A 680 -36.85 9.45 -18.39
N THR A 681 -35.99 9.02 -17.47
CA THR A 681 -34.56 9.34 -17.52
C THR A 681 -33.89 8.68 -18.73
N GLU A 682 -34.29 7.45 -19.08
CA GLU A 682 -33.80 6.75 -20.28
C GLU A 682 -34.12 7.55 -21.56
N HIS A 683 -35.36 8.04 -21.70
CA HIS A 683 -35.74 8.85 -22.88
C HIS A 683 -34.87 10.11 -23.04
N ASN A 684 -34.67 10.86 -21.95
CA ASN A 684 -33.82 12.06 -21.95
C ASN A 684 -32.35 11.75 -22.30
N ILE A 685 -31.85 10.60 -21.86
CA ILE A 685 -30.50 10.17 -22.18
C ILE A 685 -30.37 9.74 -23.63
N LEU A 686 -31.33 8.99 -24.14
CA LEU A 686 -31.35 8.59 -25.56
C LEU A 686 -31.39 9.82 -26.48
N GLU A 687 -32.15 10.86 -26.14
CA GLU A 687 -32.16 12.12 -26.91
C GLU A 687 -30.77 12.80 -26.87
N ALA A 688 -30.13 12.88 -25.69
CA ALA A 688 -28.77 13.43 -25.54
C ALA A 688 -27.75 12.61 -26.36
N LEU A 689 -27.87 11.29 -26.38
CA LEU A 689 -27.02 10.38 -27.14
C LEU A 689 -27.20 10.60 -28.66
N ARG A 690 -28.45 10.71 -29.12
CA ARG A 690 -28.75 11.01 -30.54
C ARG A 690 -28.08 12.31 -31.00
N ARG A 691 -28.19 13.38 -30.19
CA ARG A 691 -27.53 14.67 -30.49
C ARG A 691 -26.01 14.54 -30.53
N ALA A 692 -25.44 13.75 -29.62
CA ALA A 692 -23.99 13.56 -29.54
C ALA A 692 -23.41 12.73 -30.68
N THR A 693 -24.17 11.81 -31.29
CA THR A 693 -23.69 10.89 -32.32
C THR A 693 -23.70 11.48 -33.74
N VAL A 694 -24.40 12.59 -33.97
CA VAL A 694 -24.51 13.19 -35.31
C VAL A 694 -23.13 13.50 -35.92
N GLY A 695 -22.85 12.91 -37.08
CA GLY A 695 -21.61 13.12 -37.83
C GLY A 695 -20.36 12.49 -37.24
N ARG A 696 -20.48 11.56 -36.29
CA ARG A 696 -19.37 10.86 -35.65
C ARG A 696 -19.50 9.36 -35.80
N THR A 697 -18.34 8.66 -35.81
CA THR A 697 -18.35 7.19 -35.76
C THR A 697 -18.72 6.77 -34.33
N SER A 698 -19.82 6.01 -34.18
CA SER A 698 -20.38 5.71 -32.88
C SER A 698 -20.55 4.21 -32.68
N ILE A 699 -20.07 3.71 -31.53
CA ILE A 699 -20.23 2.33 -31.11
C ILE A 699 -21.15 2.32 -29.88
N VAL A 700 -22.27 1.64 -29.98
CA VAL A 700 -23.27 1.51 -28.92
C VAL A 700 -23.28 0.07 -28.42
N ILE A 701 -22.75 -0.18 -27.25
CA ILE A 701 -22.87 -1.46 -26.58
C ILE A 701 -24.13 -1.41 -25.73
N ALA A 702 -25.10 -2.25 -26.01
CA ALA A 702 -26.38 -2.20 -25.35
C ALA A 702 -26.83 -3.55 -24.81
N HIS A 703 -27.44 -3.50 -23.63
CA HIS A 703 -28.24 -4.59 -23.07
C HIS A 703 -29.74 -4.40 -23.36
N ARG A 704 -30.19 -3.15 -23.56
CA ARG A 704 -31.57 -2.83 -23.92
C ARG A 704 -31.70 -2.62 -25.42
N LEU A 705 -32.56 -3.37 -26.04
CA LEU A 705 -32.74 -3.35 -27.50
C LEU A 705 -33.39 -2.06 -28.01
N SER A 706 -34.10 -1.32 -27.14
CA SER A 706 -34.61 0.03 -27.44
C SER A 706 -33.51 1.04 -27.82
N THR A 707 -32.28 0.83 -27.38
CA THR A 707 -31.15 1.74 -27.67
C THR A 707 -30.48 1.47 -29.02
N VAL A 708 -30.73 0.32 -29.64
CA VAL A 708 -30.05 -0.14 -30.87
C VAL A 708 -30.90 -0.02 -32.14
N MET A 709 -32.21 0.19 -31.99
CA MET A 709 -33.15 0.28 -33.13
C MET A 709 -32.74 1.32 -34.16
N ASP A 710 -32.23 2.47 -33.72
CA ASP A 710 -31.80 3.60 -34.57
C ASP A 710 -30.36 3.46 -35.09
N SER A 711 -29.75 2.29 -34.98
CA SER A 711 -28.36 2.08 -35.41
C SER A 711 -28.35 1.73 -36.91
N ASP A 712 -27.35 2.25 -37.64
CA ASP A 712 -27.15 1.93 -39.06
C ASP A 712 -26.94 0.44 -39.28
N GLU A 713 -26.30 -0.24 -38.33
CA GLU A 713 -26.06 -1.67 -38.36
C GLU A 713 -25.90 -2.24 -36.95
N ILE A 714 -26.31 -3.48 -36.73
CA ILE A 714 -26.27 -4.20 -35.48
C ILE A 714 -25.38 -5.43 -35.63
N PHE A 715 -24.43 -5.59 -34.73
CA PHE A 715 -23.52 -6.74 -34.63
C PHE A 715 -23.91 -7.59 -33.42
N VAL A 716 -24.20 -8.87 -33.69
CA VAL A 716 -24.56 -9.82 -32.63
C VAL A 716 -23.36 -10.70 -32.32
N LEU A 717 -22.88 -10.56 -31.09
CA LEU A 717 -21.76 -11.35 -30.60
C LEU A 717 -22.25 -12.51 -29.72
N ASP A 718 -21.74 -13.71 -29.98
CA ASP A 718 -21.91 -14.86 -29.09
C ASP A 718 -20.65 -15.70 -29.04
N ASN A 719 -20.33 -16.19 -27.83
CA ASN A 719 -19.17 -17.03 -27.53
C ASN A 719 -17.84 -16.53 -28.14
N GLY A 720 -17.67 -15.21 -28.21
CA GLY A 720 -16.43 -14.58 -28.67
C GLY A 720 -16.30 -14.51 -30.23
N SER A 721 -17.40 -14.69 -30.95
CA SER A 721 -17.46 -14.58 -32.42
C SER A 721 -18.63 -13.67 -32.84
N LEU A 722 -18.51 -13.03 -34.02
CA LEU A 722 -19.58 -12.30 -34.63
C LEU A 722 -20.47 -13.30 -35.41
N ILE A 723 -21.74 -13.46 -34.99
CA ILE A 723 -22.63 -14.46 -35.53
C ILE A 723 -23.60 -13.85 -36.59
N GLU A 724 -24.17 -12.69 -36.24
CA GLU A 724 -25.18 -12.02 -37.08
C GLU A 724 -24.79 -10.56 -37.28
N ARG A 725 -25.14 -10.03 -38.44
CA ARG A 725 -24.89 -8.64 -38.85
C ARG A 725 -26.01 -8.15 -39.75
N GLY A 726 -26.58 -6.98 -39.45
CA GLY A 726 -27.65 -6.40 -40.26
C GLY A 726 -28.32 -5.21 -39.62
N THR A 727 -29.37 -4.68 -40.21
CA THR A 727 -30.24 -3.67 -39.64
C THR A 727 -31.27 -4.31 -38.72
N HIS A 728 -31.96 -3.51 -37.91
CA HIS A 728 -33.02 -3.97 -37.04
C HIS A 728 -34.07 -4.82 -37.76
N ASP A 729 -34.58 -4.28 -38.89
CA ASP A 729 -35.63 -4.94 -39.68
C ASP A 729 -35.10 -6.22 -40.37
N SER A 730 -33.88 -6.18 -40.88
CA SER A 730 -33.29 -7.34 -41.56
C SER A 730 -33.03 -8.52 -40.61
N LEU A 731 -32.61 -8.23 -39.37
CA LEU A 731 -32.36 -9.26 -38.38
C LEU A 731 -33.66 -9.84 -37.76
N LEU A 732 -34.74 -9.06 -37.68
CA LEU A 732 -36.03 -9.55 -37.26
C LEU A 732 -36.69 -10.42 -38.34
N ALA A 733 -36.42 -10.17 -39.62
CA ALA A 733 -36.94 -10.95 -40.70
C ALA A 733 -36.36 -12.38 -40.79
N VAL A 734 -35.25 -12.66 -40.12
CA VAL A 734 -34.62 -13.99 -40.09
C VAL A 734 -35.24 -14.83 -38.97
N PRO A 735 -36.03 -15.88 -39.30
CA PRO A 735 -36.63 -16.74 -38.28
C PRO A 735 -35.55 -17.46 -37.44
N ASN A 736 -35.76 -17.51 -36.12
CA ASN A 736 -34.81 -18.15 -35.16
C ASN A 736 -33.44 -17.48 -35.01
N SER A 737 -33.23 -16.26 -35.56
CA SER A 737 -32.01 -15.52 -35.29
C SER A 737 -31.79 -15.30 -33.77
N LEU A 738 -30.54 -15.18 -33.33
CA LEU A 738 -30.22 -14.87 -31.95
C LEU A 738 -30.77 -13.48 -31.58
N TYR A 739 -30.74 -12.52 -32.56
CA TYR A 739 -31.32 -11.20 -32.37
C TYR A 739 -32.83 -11.28 -32.09
N CYS A 740 -33.58 -12.05 -32.91
CA CYS A 740 -35.03 -12.23 -32.74
C CYS A 740 -35.34 -12.82 -31.36
N LYS A 741 -34.63 -13.85 -30.92
CA LYS A 741 -34.79 -14.44 -29.59
C LYS A 741 -34.55 -13.46 -28.47
N LEU A 742 -33.48 -12.65 -28.55
CA LEU A 742 -33.18 -11.60 -27.57
C LEU A 742 -34.28 -10.54 -27.55
N TRP A 743 -34.79 -10.16 -28.72
CA TRP A 743 -35.88 -9.19 -28.90
C TRP A 743 -37.18 -9.69 -28.25
N GLU A 744 -37.61 -10.90 -28.58
CA GLU A 744 -38.82 -11.53 -28.06
C GLU A 744 -38.74 -11.66 -26.54
N THR A 745 -37.58 -12.09 -25.98
CA THR A 745 -37.42 -12.24 -24.56
C THR A 745 -37.58 -10.92 -23.78
N GLN A 746 -37.07 -9.82 -24.37
CA GLN A 746 -37.23 -8.50 -23.76
C GLN A 746 -38.64 -7.92 -23.93
N HIS A 747 -39.30 -8.15 -25.06
CA HIS A 747 -40.64 -7.71 -25.33
C HIS A 747 -41.73 -8.44 -24.52
N ILE A 748 -41.60 -9.75 -24.39
CA ILE A 748 -42.48 -10.57 -23.55
C ILE A 748 -42.37 -10.14 -22.10
N GLY A 749 -41.15 -9.82 -21.61
CA GLY A 749 -40.91 -9.26 -20.27
C GLY A 749 -41.64 -7.91 -20.06
N MET A 750 -41.63 -7.04 -21.07
CA MET A 750 -42.35 -5.74 -21.01
C MET A 750 -43.87 -5.90 -21.03
N LEU A 751 -44.43 -6.78 -21.85
CA LEU A 751 -45.88 -7.04 -21.93
C LEU A 751 -46.41 -7.66 -20.60
N LYS A 752 -45.68 -8.62 -20.01
CA LYS A 752 -46.06 -9.19 -18.71
C LYS A 752 -46.05 -8.15 -17.59
N SER A 753 -45.02 -7.29 -17.54
CA SER A 753 -44.96 -6.22 -16.54
C SER A 753 -46.04 -5.12 -16.71
N SER A 754 -46.50 -4.90 -17.94
CA SER A 754 -47.62 -3.99 -18.22
C SER A 754 -48.95 -4.58 -17.82
N GLN A 755 -49.18 -5.87 -18.06
CA GLN A 755 -50.40 -6.58 -17.64
C GLN A 755 -50.50 -6.76 -16.13
N GLU A 756 -49.40 -6.96 -15.39
CA GLU A 756 -49.41 -6.98 -13.93
C GLU A 756 -49.69 -5.60 -13.33
N LYS A 757 -49.27 -4.50 -13.96
CA LYS A 757 -49.60 -3.15 -13.52
C LYS A 757 -51.07 -2.81 -13.76
N ASP A 758 -51.68 -3.23 -14.89
CA ASP A 758 -53.08 -3.03 -15.17
C ASP A 758 -54.03 -3.88 -14.28
N ASN A 759 -53.61 -5.08 -13.90
CA ASN A 759 -54.34 -5.92 -12.98
C ASN A 759 -54.29 -5.43 -11.53
N ASN A 760 -53.21 -4.76 -11.11
CA ASN A 760 -53.13 -4.16 -9.78
C ASN A 760 -53.89 -2.81 -9.65
N CYS A 761 -54.23 -2.18 -10.79
CA CYS A 761 -55.11 -0.97 -10.77
C CYS A 761 -56.60 -1.28 -10.83
N ARG A 762 -57.05 -2.56 -10.93
CA ARG A 762 -58.41 -2.99 -11.01
C ARG A 762 -58.91 -3.78 -9.76
N THR A 763 -58.46 -3.45 -8.59
CA THR A 763 -59.20 -3.85 -7.38
C THR A 763 -60.08 -2.71 -6.95
N PRO A 764 -61.43 -2.83 -7.13
CA PRO A 764 -62.36 -1.87 -6.54
C PRO A 764 -62.36 -2.08 -5.03
N GLY A 765 -62.31 -0.98 -4.29
CA GLY A 765 -62.50 -1.00 -2.86
C GLY A 765 -63.86 -1.60 -2.49
N VAL A 766 -63.84 -2.46 -1.49
CA VAL A 766 -64.91 -2.76 -0.58
C VAL A 766 -64.36 -2.59 0.83
#